data_0aebf718574058656567221c27745cf7
#
_entry.id   0aebf718574058656567221c27745cf7
#
_cell.length_a   1.000
_cell.length_b   1.000
_cell.length_c   1.000
_cell.angle_alpha   90.00
_cell.angle_beta   90.00
_cell.angle_gamma   90.00
#
_symmetry.space_group_name_H-M   'P 1'
#
loop_
_entity.id
_entity.type
_entity.pdbx_description
1 polymer ?
#
loop_
_entity_poly.entity_id
_entity_poly.type
_entity_poly.pdbx_seq_one_letter_code
_entity_poly.pdbx_strand_id
1 'polypeptide(L)'
;MARERHEEQRTYLVTESTIIYTHTDEAPALATYSFLPVIQAYAAQAGVSVETRDISLAGRIIGVFGDQLTEAQRIPDALAELGELAKTPAANIIKLPNVSASLPQLKAAIAELQSQGYALPEYPDEPKTDAEREIRTRYDSTKGSAVNPVLREGNSDRRAPASVKNYAKTHPHRMGAWTADSKTNVATMDADDFRSTEKSTVIEADGTLRIEFAGADGETTVLRESIPVLAGEVVDSSVMHVAALREFLTAQVSRAKAEGVLFSVHLKATMMKVSDPIVFGHVVRVFFPKTFAQYGETLAEAGLSANDGLAGIYTGLAGLPDGDAIKASFDAELADGPALAMVDSDKGISNLHVPSDVIVDASMPAMIRTSGHMWGPDGGEHDTLAVLPDSSYAGIYQVVLDDCRANGAFDPATMGSVPNVGLMAQKAEEYGSHDKTFELASAGTVRLVDADGNVVLEQEVAAGDIFRACQTKDAPIRDWVKLAVTRARATGDPAVFWLDEARAHDRNVIAKVKQYLGEHDTEGLDLQILKPVDAIKFSLERIRRGENTISVTGNVLRDYLTDLFPILELGTSAKMLSVVPLMAGGGLFETGAGGSAPKHVQQLVKENYLRWDSLGEFFALAASFEHLAQTTDNARAQILADTLDRATATFLNEDKSPTRRVGGIDNRGSHFYLSLYWAQELAKQTDDTDLAKAITSLAETLAGNEQTIVDELLAVQGDPADLGGYYQPDPAKAAAIMRPSKTWNDALASLS
;
A
#
# COMPACT_ATOMS: atom_id res chain seq x y z
N MET A 1 -32.22 -14.03 34.86
CA MET A 1 -32.85 -13.34 33.73
C MET A 1 -31.98 -12.22 33.11
N ALA A 2 -30.66 -12.26 33.32
CA ALA A 2 -29.69 -11.35 32.66
C ALA A 2 -28.55 -12.13 31.99
N ARG A 3 -28.63 -13.46 31.89
CA ARG A 3 -27.65 -14.35 31.22
C ARG A 3 -28.17 -15.05 29.97
N GLU A 4 -29.45 -14.86 29.60
CA GLU A 4 -30.07 -15.54 28.46
C GLU A 4 -30.34 -14.65 27.24
N ARG A 5 -29.84 -13.41 27.23
CA ARG A 5 -30.02 -12.49 26.08
C ARG A 5 -28.74 -12.22 25.28
N HIS A 6 -27.68 -13.05 25.49
CA HIS A 6 -26.43 -12.96 24.69
C HIS A 6 -26.20 -14.15 23.76
N GLU A 7 -27.14 -15.06 23.58
CA GLU A 7 -26.98 -16.27 22.76
C GLU A 7 -27.68 -16.20 21.39
N GLU A 8 -28.24 -15.05 21.00
CA GLU A 8 -28.73 -14.84 19.62
C GLU A 8 -27.82 -13.96 18.77
N GLN A 9 -26.55 -13.83 19.07
CA GLN A 9 -25.56 -13.49 18.06
C GLN A 9 -25.46 -14.71 17.14
N ARG A 10 -26.12 -14.63 15.96
CA ARG A 10 -25.89 -15.57 14.87
C ARG A 10 -24.37 -15.60 14.63
N THR A 11 -23.72 -16.58 15.19
CA THR A 11 -22.39 -17.01 14.77
C THR A 11 -22.60 -17.46 13.33
N TYR A 12 -22.25 -16.64 12.36
CA TYR A 12 -22.13 -17.07 10.98
C TYR A 12 -21.04 -18.15 11.00
N LEU A 13 -21.44 -19.39 10.99
CA LEU A 13 -20.57 -20.54 10.86
C LEU A 13 -19.96 -20.44 9.46
N VAL A 14 -18.81 -19.79 9.34
CA VAL A 14 -17.94 -19.96 8.19
C VAL A 14 -17.57 -21.43 8.16
N THR A 15 -17.97 -22.15 7.14
CA THR A 15 -17.60 -23.56 6.99
C THR A 15 -16.11 -23.66 6.73
N GLU A 16 -15.47 -24.78 7.10
CA GLU A 16 -14.03 -24.99 6.93
C GLU A 16 -13.53 -24.78 5.48
N SER A 17 -14.39 -24.84 4.49
CA SER A 17 -14.08 -24.63 3.06
C SER A 17 -14.79 -23.39 2.48
N THR A 18 -14.68 -22.24 3.15
CA THR A 18 -15.32 -20.98 2.69
C THR A 18 -14.28 -19.93 2.33
N ILE A 19 -14.49 -19.25 1.20
CA ILE A 19 -13.78 -18.04 0.82
C ILE A 19 -14.71 -16.84 1.03
N ILE A 20 -14.24 -15.82 1.73
CA ILE A 20 -14.90 -14.52 1.82
C ILE A 20 -14.34 -13.60 0.73
N TYR A 21 -15.17 -13.28 -0.25
CA TYR A 21 -14.82 -12.33 -1.31
C TYR A 21 -15.43 -10.98 -0.97
N THR A 22 -14.59 -9.97 -0.64
CA THR A 22 -15.12 -8.68 -0.19
C THR A 22 -15.78 -7.90 -1.32
N HIS A 23 -16.95 -7.32 -1.06
CA HIS A 23 -17.53 -6.27 -1.88
C HIS A 23 -16.95 -4.92 -1.43
N THR A 24 -16.52 -4.10 -2.38
CA THR A 24 -15.80 -2.84 -2.10
C THR A 24 -16.40 -1.67 -2.87
N ASP A 25 -15.55 -0.72 -3.28
CA ASP A 25 -15.96 0.52 -3.93
C ASP A 25 -15.54 0.53 -5.40
N GLU A 26 -16.18 1.37 -6.20
CA GLU A 26 -15.73 1.82 -7.52
C GLU A 26 -15.50 0.67 -8.53
N ALA A 27 -14.41 0.76 -9.32
CA ALA A 27 -14.12 -0.22 -10.38
C ALA A 27 -13.95 -1.67 -9.88
N PRO A 28 -13.27 -1.95 -8.75
CA PRO A 28 -13.20 -3.31 -8.18
C PRO A 28 -14.58 -3.88 -7.84
N ALA A 29 -15.47 -3.07 -7.26
CA ALA A 29 -16.84 -3.50 -6.96
C ALA A 29 -17.63 -3.83 -8.21
N LEU A 30 -17.48 -3.04 -9.27
CA LEU A 30 -18.12 -3.30 -10.56
C LEU A 30 -17.57 -4.57 -11.22
N ALA A 31 -16.24 -4.77 -11.19
CA ALA A 31 -15.59 -5.97 -11.69
C ALA A 31 -16.11 -7.24 -10.98
N THR A 32 -16.45 -7.16 -9.71
CA THR A 32 -17.02 -8.26 -8.92
C THR A 32 -18.31 -8.80 -9.54
N TYR A 33 -19.19 -7.96 -10.08
CA TYR A 33 -20.43 -8.41 -10.74
C TYR A 33 -20.17 -9.33 -11.94
N SER A 34 -19.05 -9.13 -12.65
CA SER A 34 -18.64 -10.00 -13.77
C SER A 34 -17.90 -11.25 -13.29
N PHE A 35 -17.03 -11.14 -12.30
CA PHE A 35 -16.10 -12.22 -11.93
C PHE A 35 -16.62 -13.16 -10.86
N LEU A 36 -17.37 -12.68 -9.87
CA LEU A 36 -17.87 -13.50 -8.76
C LEU A 36 -18.69 -14.73 -9.22
N PRO A 37 -19.60 -14.63 -10.23
CA PRO A 37 -20.32 -15.81 -10.73
C PRO A 37 -19.39 -16.88 -11.31
N VAL A 38 -18.28 -16.50 -11.93
CA VAL A 38 -17.25 -17.44 -12.40
C VAL A 38 -16.61 -18.12 -11.21
N ILE A 39 -16.15 -17.36 -10.22
CA ILE A 39 -15.52 -17.89 -9.01
C ILE A 39 -16.45 -18.89 -8.33
N GLN A 40 -17.72 -18.53 -8.11
CA GLN A 40 -18.71 -19.37 -7.45
C GLN A 40 -18.95 -20.69 -8.20
N ALA A 41 -19.09 -20.62 -9.53
CA ALA A 41 -19.35 -21.80 -10.36
C ALA A 41 -18.19 -22.80 -10.30
N TYR A 42 -16.93 -22.32 -10.36
CA TYR A 42 -15.75 -23.18 -10.33
C TYR A 42 -15.44 -23.69 -8.91
N ALA A 43 -15.54 -22.83 -7.89
CA ALA A 43 -15.33 -23.18 -6.50
C ALA A 43 -16.28 -24.28 -6.02
N ALA A 44 -17.55 -24.23 -6.44
CA ALA A 44 -18.56 -25.23 -6.12
C ALA A 44 -18.14 -26.66 -6.55
N GLN A 45 -17.38 -26.80 -7.66
CA GLN A 45 -16.89 -28.09 -8.15
C GLN A 45 -15.84 -28.70 -7.22
N ALA A 46 -15.21 -27.88 -6.38
CA ALA A 46 -14.29 -28.32 -5.34
C ALA A 46 -14.93 -28.39 -3.93
N GLY A 47 -16.25 -28.19 -3.83
CA GLY A 47 -16.94 -28.15 -2.54
C GLY A 47 -16.58 -26.90 -1.72
N VAL A 48 -16.12 -25.84 -2.37
CA VAL A 48 -15.77 -24.57 -1.74
C VAL A 48 -16.93 -23.59 -1.85
N SER A 49 -17.34 -23.03 -0.72
CA SER A 49 -18.34 -21.94 -0.65
C SER A 49 -17.64 -20.59 -0.86
N VAL A 50 -18.30 -19.68 -1.59
CA VAL A 50 -17.82 -18.31 -1.77
C VAL A 50 -18.90 -17.34 -1.33
N GLU A 51 -18.64 -16.64 -0.24
CA GLU A 51 -19.54 -15.66 0.36
C GLU A 51 -19.00 -14.25 0.17
N THR A 52 -19.89 -13.27 0.24
CA THR A 52 -19.50 -11.85 0.15
C THR A 52 -19.71 -11.12 1.48
N ARG A 53 -18.86 -10.15 1.75
CA ARG A 53 -18.99 -9.18 2.85
C ARG A 53 -18.73 -7.79 2.29
N ASP A 54 -19.65 -6.86 2.60
CA ASP A 54 -19.60 -5.50 2.08
C ASP A 54 -18.75 -4.59 2.99
N ILE A 55 -17.56 -4.25 2.54
CA ILE A 55 -16.65 -3.30 3.19
C ILE A 55 -16.51 -1.99 2.41
N SER A 56 -17.42 -1.72 1.46
CA SER A 56 -17.48 -0.44 0.75
C SER A 56 -17.71 0.73 1.70
N LEU A 57 -17.44 1.95 1.24
CA LEU A 57 -17.74 3.15 2.03
C LEU A 57 -19.24 3.22 2.40
N ALA A 58 -20.13 2.96 1.43
CA ALA A 58 -21.56 2.91 1.67
C ALA A 58 -21.94 1.81 2.67
N GLY A 59 -21.42 0.58 2.51
CA GLY A 59 -21.62 -0.53 3.42
C GLY A 59 -21.18 -0.21 4.85
N ARG A 60 -20.01 0.40 5.02
CA ARG A 60 -19.49 0.84 6.32
C ARG A 60 -20.39 1.90 6.97
N ILE A 61 -20.83 2.90 6.20
CA ILE A 61 -21.76 3.93 6.70
C ILE A 61 -23.08 3.30 7.14
N ILE A 62 -23.71 2.47 6.31
CA ILE A 62 -24.98 1.82 6.62
C ILE A 62 -24.82 0.91 7.86
N GLY A 63 -23.73 0.14 7.93
CA GLY A 63 -23.45 -0.77 9.04
C GLY A 63 -23.36 -0.05 10.38
N VAL A 64 -22.59 1.04 10.47
CA VAL A 64 -22.42 1.79 11.74
C VAL A 64 -23.67 2.59 12.16
N PHE A 65 -24.63 2.85 11.26
CA PHE A 65 -25.90 3.54 11.56
C PHE A 65 -27.13 2.62 11.51
N GLY A 66 -26.95 1.31 11.55
CA GLY A 66 -28.04 0.34 11.45
C GLY A 66 -29.16 0.51 12.49
N ASP A 67 -28.87 1.05 13.68
CA ASP A 67 -29.84 1.38 14.72
C ASP A 67 -30.85 2.48 14.33
N GLN A 68 -30.48 3.35 13.38
CA GLN A 68 -31.31 4.47 12.89
C GLN A 68 -32.08 4.11 11.62
N LEU A 69 -31.77 2.97 10.99
CA LEU A 69 -32.34 2.55 9.72
C LEU A 69 -33.53 1.59 9.91
N THR A 70 -34.41 1.53 8.91
CA THR A 70 -35.48 0.53 8.87
C THR A 70 -34.91 -0.88 8.74
N GLU A 71 -35.66 -1.89 9.18
CA GLU A 71 -35.21 -3.30 9.10
C GLU A 71 -34.80 -3.72 7.69
N ALA A 72 -35.50 -3.23 6.68
CA ALA A 72 -35.22 -3.51 5.25
C ALA A 72 -33.92 -2.83 4.74
N GLN A 73 -33.44 -1.80 5.43
CA GLN A 73 -32.23 -1.05 5.07
C GLN A 73 -31.01 -1.48 5.88
N ARG A 74 -31.21 -2.24 6.95
CA ARG A 74 -30.11 -2.67 7.82
C ARG A 74 -29.26 -3.72 7.14
N ILE A 75 -27.94 -3.53 7.23
CA ILE A 75 -26.96 -4.56 6.90
C ILE A 75 -26.07 -4.80 8.12
N PRO A 76 -25.46 -5.99 8.25
CA PRO A 76 -24.46 -6.23 9.28
C PRO A 76 -23.27 -5.29 9.13
N ASP A 77 -22.58 -5.00 10.25
CA ASP A 77 -21.26 -4.38 10.19
C ASP A 77 -20.23 -5.44 9.75
N ALA A 78 -20.10 -5.58 8.44
CA ALA A 78 -19.24 -6.57 7.82
C ALA A 78 -17.74 -6.37 8.17
N LEU A 79 -17.32 -5.13 8.38
CA LEU A 79 -15.93 -4.85 8.75
C LEU A 79 -15.63 -5.34 10.18
N ALA A 80 -16.54 -5.12 11.12
CA ALA A 80 -16.41 -5.64 12.47
C ALA A 80 -16.44 -7.19 12.49
N GLU A 81 -17.35 -7.81 11.73
CA GLU A 81 -17.42 -9.27 11.58
C GLU A 81 -16.10 -9.83 11.03
N LEU A 82 -15.57 -9.25 9.96
CA LEU A 82 -14.30 -9.68 9.36
C LEU A 82 -13.11 -9.44 10.27
N GLY A 83 -13.13 -8.40 11.09
CA GLY A 83 -12.10 -8.14 12.11
C GLY A 83 -12.03 -9.24 13.18
N GLU A 84 -13.18 -9.78 13.60
CA GLU A 84 -13.19 -10.93 14.50
C GLU A 84 -12.82 -12.23 13.79
N LEU A 85 -13.28 -12.43 12.57
CA LEU A 85 -12.88 -13.58 11.74
C LEU A 85 -11.36 -13.63 11.50
N ALA A 86 -10.71 -12.48 11.24
CA ALA A 86 -9.27 -12.38 11.02
C ALA A 86 -8.43 -12.86 12.22
N LYS A 87 -9.01 -12.92 13.40
CA LYS A 87 -8.39 -13.45 14.62
C LYS A 87 -8.62 -14.95 14.82
N THR A 88 -9.10 -15.65 13.82
CA THR A 88 -9.40 -17.08 13.86
C THR A 88 -8.69 -17.85 12.75
N PRO A 89 -8.45 -19.16 12.91
CA PRO A 89 -7.88 -19.97 11.85
C PRO A 89 -8.84 -20.22 10.67
N ALA A 90 -10.13 -19.94 10.81
CA ALA A 90 -11.13 -20.08 9.75
C ALA A 90 -11.13 -18.94 8.73
N ALA A 91 -10.37 -17.88 8.97
CA ALA A 91 -10.30 -16.76 8.06
C ALA A 91 -9.68 -17.15 6.71
N ASN A 92 -10.39 -16.89 5.64
CA ASN A 92 -9.89 -16.94 4.26
C ASN A 92 -10.55 -15.81 3.48
N ILE A 93 -9.88 -14.64 3.49
CA ILE A 93 -10.47 -13.38 3.07
C ILE A 93 -9.71 -12.85 1.86
N ILE A 94 -10.40 -12.68 0.73
CA ILE A 94 -9.89 -11.93 -0.43
C ILE A 94 -10.35 -10.49 -0.28
N LYS A 95 -9.40 -9.61 0.00
CA LYS A 95 -9.64 -8.18 0.20
C LYS A 95 -9.34 -7.40 -1.07
N LEU A 96 -10.39 -6.91 -1.71
CA LEU A 96 -10.30 -6.01 -2.85
C LEU A 96 -9.91 -4.58 -2.42
N PRO A 97 -9.39 -3.74 -3.34
CA PRO A 97 -9.13 -2.33 -3.07
C PRO A 97 -10.43 -1.61 -2.63
N ASN A 98 -10.33 -0.81 -1.58
CA ASN A 98 -11.44 -0.01 -1.06
C ASN A 98 -11.03 1.47 -0.98
N VAL A 99 -12.02 2.37 -1.00
CA VAL A 99 -11.79 3.80 -0.86
C VAL A 99 -11.28 4.14 0.55
N SER A 100 -10.14 4.84 0.61
CA SER A 100 -9.69 5.55 1.80
C SER A 100 -10.31 6.94 1.78
N ALA A 101 -11.57 7.04 2.25
CA ALA A 101 -12.42 8.20 2.03
C ALA A 101 -11.88 9.46 2.71
N SER A 102 -11.73 10.54 1.94
CA SER A 102 -11.59 11.90 2.46
C SER A 102 -12.92 12.42 3.02
N LEU A 103 -12.89 13.50 3.78
CA LEU A 103 -14.12 14.12 4.28
C LEU A 103 -15.11 14.54 3.17
N PRO A 104 -14.66 15.15 2.05
CA PRO A 104 -15.55 15.42 0.92
C PRO A 104 -16.20 14.16 0.33
N GLN A 105 -15.44 13.07 0.19
CA GLN A 105 -15.97 11.80 -0.30
C GLN A 105 -16.97 11.18 0.67
N LEU A 106 -16.70 11.22 1.97
CA LEU A 106 -17.63 10.78 3.00
C LEU A 106 -18.96 11.55 2.92
N LYS A 107 -18.91 12.87 2.85
CA LYS A 107 -20.12 13.71 2.72
C LYS A 107 -20.90 13.43 1.43
N ALA A 108 -20.19 13.20 0.32
CA ALA A 108 -20.83 12.84 -0.94
C ALA A 108 -21.55 11.47 -0.85
N ALA A 109 -20.93 10.49 -0.20
CA ALA A 109 -21.55 9.19 0.04
C ALA A 109 -22.79 9.29 0.94
N ILE A 110 -22.74 10.08 2.01
CA ILE A 110 -23.90 10.35 2.89
C ILE A 110 -25.05 10.96 2.07
N ALA A 111 -24.77 12.01 1.28
CA ALA A 111 -25.76 12.68 0.47
C ALA A 111 -26.38 11.75 -0.58
N GLU A 112 -25.59 10.87 -1.22
CA GLU A 112 -26.10 9.87 -2.15
C GLU A 112 -27.03 8.89 -1.45
N LEU A 113 -26.63 8.30 -0.31
CA LEU A 113 -27.45 7.38 0.47
C LEU A 113 -28.76 8.05 0.96
N GLN A 114 -28.69 9.30 1.43
CA GLN A 114 -29.89 10.06 1.79
C GLN A 114 -30.83 10.24 0.60
N SER A 115 -30.31 10.53 -0.60
CA SER A 115 -31.10 10.66 -1.82
C SER A 115 -31.77 9.34 -2.25
N GLN A 116 -31.19 8.21 -1.86
CA GLN A 116 -31.73 6.85 -2.04
C GLN A 116 -32.71 6.44 -0.92
N GLY A 117 -32.97 7.34 0.04
CA GLY A 117 -33.99 7.15 1.08
C GLY A 117 -33.46 6.56 2.39
N TYR A 118 -32.14 6.46 2.60
CA TYR A 118 -31.58 6.09 3.90
C TYR A 118 -31.73 7.23 4.90
N ALA A 119 -32.28 6.95 6.08
CA ALA A 119 -32.50 7.95 7.15
C ALA A 119 -31.19 8.21 7.94
N LEU A 120 -30.15 8.64 7.26
CA LEU A 120 -28.85 8.95 7.85
C LEU A 120 -28.80 10.40 8.34
N PRO A 121 -28.17 10.68 9.50
CA PRO A 121 -27.96 12.06 9.95
C PRO A 121 -26.95 12.79 9.07
N GLU A 122 -27.01 14.12 9.08
CA GLU A 122 -25.97 14.96 8.49
C GLU A 122 -24.64 14.80 9.22
N TYR A 123 -23.53 14.96 8.50
CA TYR A 123 -22.21 14.98 9.12
C TYR A 123 -22.02 16.30 9.89
N PRO A 124 -21.80 16.29 11.23
CA PRO A 124 -21.64 17.51 12.00
C PRO A 124 -20.20 18.05 11.87
N ASP A 125 -20.02 19.12 11.10
CA ASP A 125 -18.69 19.76 10.95
C ASP A 125 -18.18 20.35 12.27
N GLU A 126 -19.08 20.98 13.04
CA GLU A 126 -18.80 21.57 14.35
C GLU A 126 -19.78 21.01 15.39
N PRO A 127 -19.52 19.84 15.96
CA PRO A 127 -20.44 19.20 16.89
C PRO A 127 -20.57 20.01 18.19
N LYS A 128 -21.80 20.42 18.51
CA LYS A 128 -22.10 21.22 19.70
C LYS A 128 -22.69 20.43 20.86
N THR A 129 -23.32 19.30 20.54
CA THR A 129 -23.97 18.41 21.51
C THR A 129 -23.25 17.06 21.60
N ASP A 130 -23.51 16.28 22.67
CA ASP A 130 -22.96 14.93 22.81
C ASP A 130 -23.46 14.01 21.71
N ALA A 131 -24.73 14.14 21.31
CA ALA A 131 -25.30 13.38 20.20
C ALA A 131 -24.60 13.67 18.87
N GLU A 132 -24.29 14.94 18.58
CA GLU A 132 -23.53 15.32 17.38
C GLU A 132 -22.08 14.81 17.43
N ARG A 133 -21.45 14.83 18.61
CA ARG A 133 -20.11 14.24 18.81
C ARG A 133 -20.12 12.73 18.56
N GLU A 134 -21.14 12.03 19.04
CA GLU A 134 -21.33 10.60 18.77
C GLU A 134 -21.51 10.33 17.26
N ILE A 135 -22.40 11.05 16.59
CA ILE A 135 -22.62 10.95 15.15
C ILE A 135 -21.30 11.18 14.39
N ARG A 136 -20.55 12.23 14.74
CA ARG A 136 -19.24 12.49 14.12
C ARG A 136 -18.26 11.35 14.35
N THR A 137 -18.18 10.83 15.55
CA THR A 137 -17.29 9.70 15.88
C THR A 137 -17.62 8.46 15.05
N ARG A 138 -18.90 8.14 14.88
CA ARG A 138 -19.37 7.02 14.04
C ARG A 138 -18.98 7.22 12.57
N TYR A 139 -19.20 8.40 11.99
CA TYR A 139 -18.76 8.70 10.63
C TYR A 139 -17.23 8.70 10.50
N ASP A 140 -16.53 9.25 11.46
CA ASP A 140 -15.07 9.31 11.45
C ASP A 140 -14.42 7.94 11.49
N SER A 141 -15.08 6.91 12.04
CA SER A 141 -14.63 5.53 11.99
C SER A 141 -14.69 4.91 10.58
N THR A 142 -15.48 5.48 9.68
CA THR A 142 -15.66 4.96 8.29
C THR A 142 -14.74 5.60 7.27
N LYS A 143 -14.10 6.75 7.61
CA LYS A 143 -13.21 7.49 6.69
C LYS A 143 -11.74 7.04 6.79
N GLY A 144 -10.94 7.49 5.84
CA GLY A 144 -9.50 7.20 5.80
C GLY A 144 -9.21 5.70 5.66
N SER A 145 -8.12 5.23 6.24
CA SER A 145 -7.71 3.83 6.22
C SER A 145 -8.46 2.99 7.26
N ALA A 146 -9.79 2.91 7.16
CA ALA A 146 -10.63 2.21 8.14
C ALA A 146 -10.48 0.67 8.07
N VAL A 147 -10.26 0.11 6.90
CA VAL A 147 -10.30 -1.35 6.65
C VAL A 147 -8.99 -2.05 7.03
N ASN A 148 -7.86 -1.55 6.53
CA ASN A 148 -6.57 -2.22 6.72
C ASN A 148 -6.19 -2.46 8.18
N PRO A 149 -6.34 -1.50 9.11
CA PRO A 149 -6.02 -1.71 10.51
C PRO A 149 -6.82 -2.83 11.18
N VAL A 150 -8.03 -3.08 10.69
CA VAL A 150 -8.93 -4.11 11.25
C VAL A 150 -8.57 -5.50 10.72
N LEU A 151 -8.24 -5.63 9.43
CA LEU A 151 -8.03 -6.92 8.79
C LEU A 151 -6.58 -7.43 8.86
N ARG A 152 -5.58 -6.55 9.00
CA ARG A 152 -4.16 -6.92 8.96
C ARG A 152 -3.67 -7.48 10.30
N GLU A 153 -4.21 -8.62 10.68
CA GLU A 153 -3.82 -9.40 11.87
C GLU A 153 -2.67 -10.39 11.56
N GLY A 154 -1.85 -10.09 10.56
CA GLY A 154 -0.70 -10.87 10.14
C GLY A 154 0.39 -10.05 9.49
N ASN A 155 1.56 -10.64 9.33
CA ASN A 155 2.69 -10.07 8.61
C ASN A 155 2.56 -10.33 7.11
N SER A 156 3.24 -9.52 6.28
CA SER A 156 3.09 -9.66 4.83
C SER A 156 4.08 -10.65 4.22
N ASP A 157 3.62 -11.40 3.23
CA ASP A 157 4.42 -12.20 2.29
C ASP A 157 4.13 -11.68 0.87
N ARG A 158 5.07 -10.92 0.32
CA ARG A 158 4.98 -10.37 -1.04
C ARG A 158 5.96 -11.03 -1.97
N ARG A 159 5.44 -11.57 -3.07
CA ARG A 159 6.22 -12.32 -4.07
C ARG A 159 5.60 -12.21 -5.46
N ALA A 160 6.40 -12.39 -6.51
CA ALA A 160 5.89 -12.55 -7.85
C ALA A 160 5.26 -13.94 -8.01
N PRO A 161 4.03 -14.07 -8.53
CA PRO A 161 3.49 -15.35 -8.95
C PRO A 161 4.33 -15.97 -10.06
N ALA A 162 4.35 -17.31 -10.16
CA ALA A 162 5.14 -18.03 -11.17
C ALA A 162 4.75 -17.63 -12.60
N SER A 163 3.47 -17.48 -12.86
CA SER A 163 2.92 -16.99 -14.14
C SER A 163 3.49 -15.64 -14.54
N VAL A 164 3.54 -14.69 -13.60
CA VAL A 164 4.07 -13.33 -13.85
C VAL A 164 5.59 -13.35 -14.06
N LYS A 165 6.32 -14.11 -13.23
CA LYS A 165 7.77 -14.23 -13.37
C LYS A 165 8.15 -14.83 -14.74
N ASN A 166 7.47 -15.87 -15.15
CA ASN A 166 7.70 -16.53 -16.45
C ASN A 166 7.35 -15.60 -17.61
N TYR A 167 6.25 -14.84 -17.50
CA TYR A 167 5.90 -13.84 -18.48
C TYR A 167 6.96 -12.75 -18.59
N ALA A 168 7.47 -12.22 -17.47
CA ALA A 168 8.51 -11.19 -17.48
C ALA A 168 9.83 -11.66 -18.10
N LYS A 169 10.17 -12.95 -17.94
CA LYS A 169 11.35 -13.54 -18.60
C LYS A 169 11.24 -13.61 -20.12
N THR A 170 10.05 -13.89 -20.63
CA THR A 170 9.79 -14.02 -22.08
C THR A 170 9.38 -12.71 -22.73
N HIS A 171 8.89 -11.75 -21.96
CA HIS A 171 8.46 -10.42 -22.38
C HIS A 171 9.11 -9.35 -21.48
N PRO A 172 10.46 -9.23 -21.50
CA PRO A 172 11.16 -8.34 -20.61
C PRO A 172 10.78 -6.87 -20.90
N HIS A 173 10.48 -6.14 -19.84
CA HIS A 173 10.26 -4.70 -19.96
C HIS A 173 11.57 -3.97 -20.25
N ARG A 174 11.46 -2.77 -20.80
CA ARG A 174 12.63 -1.96 -21.13
C ARG A 174 13.28 -1.43 -19.84
N MET A 175 14.59 -1.61 -19.75
CA MET A 175 15.48 -0.97 -18.80
C MET A 175 16.38 0.03 -19.54
N GLY A 176 16.66 1.18 -18.94
CA GLY A 176 17.60 2.15 -19.48
C GLY A 176 19.04 1.64 -19.42
N ALA A 177 19.86 1.97 -20.43
CA ALA A 177 21.26 1.59 -20.46
C ALA A 177 22.06 2.44 -19.45
N TRP A 178 22.73 1.79 -18.50
CA TRP A 178 23.58 2.44 -17.52
C TRP A 178 25.00 2.64 -18.08
N THR A 179 25.61 3.77 -17.72
CA THR A 179 27.01 4.09 -18.05
C THR A 179 27.83 4.30 -16.77
N ALA A 180 29.13 4.02 -16.84
CA ALA A 180 30.02 4.15 -15.70
C ALA A 180 30.28 5.63 -15.29
N ASP A 181 30.00 6.58 -16.17
CA ASP A 181 30.17 8.01 -15.96
C ASP A 181 28.91 8.74 -15.47
N SER A 182 27.82 8.01 -15.19
CA SER A 182 26.61 8.59 -14.58
C SER A 182 26.96 9.31 -13.28
N LYS A 183 26.52 10.57 -13.16
CA LYS A 183 26.70 11.41 -11.98
C LYS A 183 25.58 11.29 -10.95
N THR A 184 24.55 10.48 -11.24
CA THR A 184 23.43 10.30 -10.33
C THR A 184 23.88 9.72 -9.01
N ASN A 185 23.53 10.37 -7.91
CA ASN A 185 23.90 9.97 -6.57
C ASN A 185 22.75 10.19 -5.58
N VAL A 186 22.84 9.49 -4.44
CA VAL A 186 22.03 9.75 -3.26
C VAL A 186 22.77 10.69 -2.32
N ALA A 187 22.07 11.67 -1.78
CA ALA A 187 22.55 12.50 -0.68
C ALA A 187 21.67 12.27 0.55
N THR A 188 22.30 12.04 1.69
CA THR A 188 21.61 11.82 2.98
C THR A 188 22.43 12.46 4.10
N MET A 189 21.79 12.72 5.25
CA MET A 189 22.48 13.26 6.43
C MET A 189 23.38 12.18 7.05
N ASP A 190 24.46 12.62 7.67
CA ASP A 190 25.40 11.74 8.39
C ASP A 190 25.11 11.70 9.91
N ALA A 191 24.43 12.72 10.42
CA ALA A 191 24.08 12.90 11.83
C ALA A 191 22.86 13.81 11.98
N ASP A 192 22.32 13.91 13.18
CA ASP A 192 21.22 14.80 13.57
C ASP A 192 19.90 14.55 12.83
N ASP A 193 19.78 13.38 12.20
CA ASP A 193 18.57 12.84 11.57
C ASP A 193 17.87 11.83 12.49
N PHE A 194 16.71 11.32 12.07
CA PHE A 194 15.94 10.38 12.87
C PHE A 194 16.73 9.12 13.23
N ARG A 195 17.53 8.57 12.31
CA ARG A 195 18.31 7.37 12.56
C ARG A 195 19.42 7.60 13.61
N SER A 196 20.16 8.67 13.47
CA SER A 196 21.34 8.94 14.31
C SER A 196 20.98 9.36 15.73
N THR A 197 19.83 10.00 15.93
CA THR A 197 19.32 10.44 17.24
C THR A 197 18.48 9.38 17.95
N GLU A 198 18.15 8.26 17.29
CA GLU A 198 17.25 7.25 17.80
C GLU A 198 17.71 6.63 19.11
N LYS A 199 16.82 6.63 20.09
CA LYS A 199 16.92 5.90 21.35
C LYS A 199 15.82 4.86 21.41
N SER A 200 16.11 3.71 21.99
CA SER A 200 15.16 2.57 22.02
C SER A 200 15.29 1.80 23.33
N THR A 201 14.16 1.27 23.80
CA THR A 201 14.08 0.40 24.96
C THR A 201 13.01 -0.66 24.78
N VAL A 202 13.06 -1.72 25.61
CA VAL A 202 12.02 -2.75 25.69
C VAL A 202 11.21 -2.52 26.95
N ILE A 203 9.88 -2.52 26.82
CA ILE A 203 8.95 -2.36 27.93
C ILE A 203 8.93 -3.66 28.78
N GLU A 204 9.13 -3.55 30.08
CA GLU A 204 9.20 -4.70 30.99
C GLU A 204 7.82 -5.23 31.43
N ALA A 205 6.82 -4.34 31.52
CA ALA A 205 5.47 -4.67 32.00
C ALA A 205 4.40 -3.87 31.27
N ASP A 206 3.19 -4.45 31.18
CA ASP A 206 2.03 -3.73 30.64
C ASP A 206 1.79 -2.41 31.37
N GLY A 207 1.48 -1.37 30.64
CA GLY A 207 1.30 -0.04 31.23
C GLY A 207 0.84 1.01 30.25
N THR A 208 1.10 2.25 30.60
CA THR A 208 0.77 3.41 29.79
C THR A 208 1.92 4.40 29.83
N LEU A 209 2.32 4.90 28.67
CA LEU A 209 3.25 6.03 28.55
C LEU A 209 2.49 7.30 28.19
N ARG A 210 3.08 8.45 28.47
CA ARG A 210 2.67 9.75 27.94
C ARG A 210 3.89 10.47 27.34
N ILE A 211 3.67 11.39 26.43
CA ILE A 211 4.71 12.24 25.86
C ILE A 211 4.58 13.61 26.48
N GLU A 212 5.64 14.08 27.12
CA GLU A 212 5.73 15.38 27.75
C GLU A 212 6.84 16.22 27.10
N PHE A 213 6.59 17.50 26.94
CA PHE A 213 7.60 18.50 26.58
C PHE A 213 7.88 19.37 27.79
N ALA A 214 9.11 19.34 28.28
CA ALA A 214 9.61 20.25 29.31
C ALA A 214 10.36 21.39 28.63
N GLY A 215 9.75 22.56 28.60
CA GLY A 215 10.34 23.76 28.02
C GLY A 215 11.50 24.31 28.83
N ALA A 216 12.39 25.08 28.17
CA ALA A 216 13.49 25.76 28.82
C ALA A 216 13.05 26.80 29.88
N ASP A 217 11.80 27.22 29.84
CA ASP A 217 11.14 28.11 30.82
C ASP A 217 10.69 27.37 32.09
N GLY A 218 10.80 26.03 32.12
CA GLY A 218 10.42 25.16 33.23
C GLY A 218 8.94 24.72 33.19
N GLU A 219 8.17 25.14 32.20
CA GLU A 219 6.81 24.63 32.00
C GLU A 219 6.83 23.26 31.32
N THR A 220 5.88 22.38 31.71
CA THR A 220 5.69 21.07 31.12
C THR A 220 4.35 21.02 30.42
N THR A 221 4.37 20.68 29.13
CA THR A 221 3.18 20.47 28.31
C THR A 221 3.05 18.99 27.96
N VAL A 222 1.88 18.40 28.14
CA VAL A 222 1.59 17.03 27.69
C VAL A 222 1.23 17.07 26.21
N LEU A 223 2.07 16.46 25.37
CA LEU A 223 1.86 16.36 23.93
C LEU A 223 0.95 15.17 23.57
N ARG A 224 1.05 14.08 24.36
CA ARG A 224 0.20 12.90 24.22
C ARG A 224 -0.11 12.32 25.60
N GLU A 225 -1.39 12.27 25.96
CA GLU A 225 -1.86 11.89 27.30
C GLU A 225 -1.64 10.40 27.62
N SER A 226 -1.86 9.52 26.63
CA SER A 226 -1.89 8.09 26.88
C SER A 226 -1.46 7.28 25.65
N ILE A 227 -0.48 6.41 25.86
CA ILE A 227 0.02 5.44 24.90
C ILE A 227 0.05 4.09 25.62
N PRO A 228 -0.96 3.23 25.42
CA PRO A 228 -0.93 1.87 25.99
C PRO A 228 0.27 1.09 25.45
N VAL A 229 0.98 0.40 26.33
CA VAL A 229 2.13 -0.45 26.00
C VAL A 229 1.98 -1.80 26.69
N LEU A 230 2.48 -2.84 26.03
CA LEU A 230 2.53 -4.20 26.54
C LEU A 230 3.96 -4.61 26.88
N ALA A 231 4.12 -5.55 27.81
CA ALA A 231 5.41 -6.16 28.10
C ALA A 231 6.04 -6.76 26.82
N GLY A 232 7.31 -6.48 26.61
CA GLY A 232 8.04 -6.91 25.42
C GLY A 232 7.97 -5.94 24.23
N GLU A 233 7.14 -4.91 24.24
CA GLU A 233 7.15 -3.92 23.17
C GLU A 233 8.48 -3.17 23.10
N VAL A 234 8.94 -2.91 21.89
CA VAL A 234 10.05 -2.00 21.64
C VAL A 234 9.48 -0.59 21.46
N VAL A 235 9.98 0.36 22.23
CA VAL A 235 9.58 1.76 22.16
C VAL A 235 10.78 2.61 21.79
N ASP A 236 10.59 3.48 20.80
CA ASP A 236 11.64 4.32 20.26
C ASP A 236 11.28 5.80 20.35
N SER A 237 12.31 6.65 20.44
CA SER A 237 12.20 8.09 20.24
C SER A 237 13.31 8.58 19.34
N SER A 238 13.03 9.53 18.46
CA SER A 238 14.00 10.12 17.54
C SER A 238 13.67 11.57 17.23
N VAL A 239 14.68 12.31 16.78
CA VAL A 239 14.56 13.74 16.44
C VAL A 239 15.27 14.03 15.12
N MET A 240 14.62 14.75 14.23
CA MET A 240 15.26 15.45 13.13
C MET A 240 15.60 16.86 13.59
N HIS A 241 16.89 17.18 13.75
CA HIS A 241 17.32 18.52 14.10
C HIS A 241 17.28 19.44 12.87
N VAL A 242 16.36 20.38 12.89
CA VAL A 242 16.06 21.23 11.72
C VAL A 242 17.21 22.14 11.33
N ALA A 243 18.03 22.59 12.27
CA ALA A 243 19.21 23.39 11.94
C ALA A 243 20.20 22.59 11.06
N ALA A 244 20.50 21.36 11.46
CA ALA A 244 21.36 20.44 10.69
C ALA A 244 20.73 20.06 9.35
N LEU A 245 19.42 19.78 9.33
CA LEU A 245 18.66 19.51 8.11
C LEU A 245 18.80 20.67 7.09
N ARG A 246 18.61 21.92 7.53
CA ARG A 246 18.73 23.09 6.64
C ARG A 246 20.15 23.30 6.14
N GLU A 247 21.17 23.07 6.95
CA GLU A 247 22.58 23.14 6.56
C GLU A 247 22.87 22.08 5.48
N PHE A 248 22.46 20.83 5.74
CA PHE A 248 22.58 19.72 4.79
C PHE A 248 21.90 20.08 3.46
N LEU A 249 20.62 20.49 3.47
CA LEU A 249 19.87 20.85 2.27
C LEU A 249 20.52 21.98 1.48
N THR A 250 21.01 23.01 2.16
CA THR A 250 21.73 24.14 1.52
C THR A 250 22.97 23.67 0.79
N ALA A 251 23.71 22.75 1.40
CA ALA A 251 24.89 22.14 0.79
C ALA A 251 24.50 21.31 -0.46
N GLN A 252 23.39 20.55 -0.40
CA GLN A 252 22.97 19.73 -1.54
C GLN A 252 22.40 20.56 -2.69
N VAL A 253 21.67 21.64 -2.44
CA VAL A 253 21.25 22.61 -3.49
C VAL A 253 22.47 23.20 -4.20
N SER A 254 23.48 23.60 -3.43
CA SER A 254 24.73 24.14 -3.97
C SER A 254 25.50 23.09 -4.77
N ARG A 255 25.55 21.85 -4.29
CA ARG A 255 26.20 20.72 -4.94
C ARG A 255 25.55 20.39 -6.29
N ALA A 256 24.22 20.27 -6.33
CA ALA A 256 23.48 19.97 -7.56
C ALA A 256 23.75 21.03 -8.64
N LYS A 257 23.77 22.31 -8.25
CA LYS A 257 24.12 23.42 -9.15
C LYS A 257 25.55 23.32 -9.69
N ALA A 258 26.52 23.01 -8.82
CA ALA A 258 27.95 22.93 -9.17
C ALA A 258 28.24 21.72 -10.09
N GLU A 259 27.60 20.59 -9.84
CA GLU A 259 27.75 19.36 -10.64
C GLU A 259 26.93 19.36 -11.94
N GLY A 260 25.98 20.29 -12.07
CA GLY A 260 25.10 20.41 -13.23
C GLY A 260 24.15 19.23 -13.37
N VAL A 261 23.63 18.74 -12.25
CA VAL A 261 22.65 17.65 -12.16
C VAL A 261 21.30 18.16 -11.63
N LEU A 262 20.22 17.42 -11.87
CA LEU A 262 18.91 17.75 -11.29
C LEU A 262 18.97 17.63 -9.77
N PHE A 263 18.28 18.53 -9.08
CA PHE A 263 17.96 18.41 -7.66
C PHE A 263 16.60 17.72 -7.52
N SER A 264 16.53 16.65 -6.74
CA SER A 264 15.30 15.91 -6.50
C SER A 264 15.21 15.46 -5.04
N VAL A 265 14.12 15.81 -4.35
CA VAL A 265 13.86 15.30 -2.99
C VAL A 265 12.97 14.06 -3.04
N HIS A 266 13.25 13.09 -2.18
CA HIS A 266 12.51 11.84 -2.09
C HIS A 266 12.17 11.54 -0.64
N LEU A 267 10.88 11.47 -0.31
CA LEU A 267 10.35 11.32 1.04
C LEU A 267 9.28 10.22 1.10
N LYS A 268 8.86 9.85 2.30
CA LYS A 268 7.78 8.86 2.54
C LYS A 268 6.51 9.53 3.08
N ALA A 269 6.09 10.66 2.51
CA ALA A 269 4.99 11.49 3.01
C ALA A 269 3.62 10.78 3.05
N THR A 270 3.43 9.69 2.31
CA THR A 270 2.20 8.88 2.35
C THR A 270 2.07 8.02 3.61
N MET A 271 3.19 7.60 4.21
CA MET A 271 3.24 6.87 5.48
C MET A 271 3.57 7.82 6.65
N MET A 272 4.61 8.63 6.50
CA MET A 272 5.10 9.57 7.52
C MET A 272 4.40 10.93 7.37
N LYS A 273 3.09 10.92 7.58
CA LYS A 273 2.16 12.01 7.23
C LYS A 273 2.32 13.30 8.02
N VAL A 274 3.11 13.29 9.10
CA VAL A 274 3.39 14.49 9.91
C VAL A 274 4.82 14.95 9.66
N SER A 275 5.82 14.08 9.88
CA SER A 275 7.23 14.46 9.76
C SER A 275 7.64 14.87 8.34
N ASP A 276 7.21 14.12 7.32
CA ASP A 276 7.76 14.31 5.98
C ASP A 276 7.22 15.55 5.24
N PRO A 277 5.95 15.97 5.39
CA PRO A 277 5.53 17.28 4.90
C PRO A 277 6.28 18.45 5.53
N ILE A 278 6.68 18.35 6.81
CA ILE A 278 7.49 19.37 7.48
C ILE A 278 8.90 19.39 6.89
N VAL A 279 9.54 18.21 6.74
CA VAL A 279 10.83 18.08 6.06
C VAL A 279 10.78 18.66 4.65
N PHE A 280 9.72 18.34 3.89
CA PHE A 280 9.47 18.90 2.56
C PHE A 280 9.39 20.42 2.57
N GLY A 281 8.68 21.01 3.55
CA GLY A 281 8.60 22.45 3.73
C GLY A 281 9.97 23.09 3.96
N HIS A 282 10.87 22.41 4.67
CA HIS A 282 12.26 22.88 4.82
C HIS A 282 13.04 22.81 3.52
N VAL A 283 12.83 21.79 2.67
CA VAL A 283 13.42 21.76 1.33
C VAL A 283 12.97 22.96 0.49
N VAL A 284 11.67 23.25 0.48
CA VAL A 284 11.11 24.40 -0.24
C VAL A 284 11.71 25.71 0.28
N ARG A 285 11.79 25.91 1.60
CA ARG A 285 12.37 27.13 2.20
C ARG A 285 13.85 27.31 1.89
N VAL A 286 14.62 26.21 1.89
CA VAL A 286 16.05 26.23 1.58
C VAL A 286 16.30 26.46 0.09
N PHE A 287 15.45 25.97 -0.77
CA PHE A 287 15.57 26.19 -2.22
C PHE A 287 15.24 27.66 -2.62
N PHE A 288 14.33 28.31 -1.89
CA PHE A 288 13.86 29.68 -2.12
C PHE A 288 14.17 30.64 -0.96
N PRO A 289 15.46 30.75 -0.52
CA PRO A 289 15.79 31.48 0.71
C PRO A 289 15.51 32.99 0.63
N LYS A 290 15.68 33.63 -0.52
CA LYS A 290 15.45 35.07 -0.69
C LYS A 290 13.95 35.40 -0.63
N THR A 291 13.14 34.57 -1.31
CA THR A 291 11.67 34.73 -1.32
C THR A 291 11.10 34.56 0.08
N PHE A 292 11.50 33.52 0.82
CA PHE A 292 11.03 33.34 2.19
C PHE A 292 11.59 34.39 3.17
N ALA A 293 12.80 34.92 2.96
CA ALA A 293 13.32 36.02 3.76
C ALA A 293 12.52 37.31 3.55
N GLN A 294 12.04 37.57 2.33
CA GLN A 294 11.32 38.80 2.00
C GLN A 294 9.81 38.71 2.26
N TYR A 295 9.19 37.54 1.97
CA TYR A 295 7.73 37.43 1.95
C TYR A 295 7.22 36.32 2.90
N GLY A 296 8.09 35.69 3.72
CA GLY A 296 7.70 34.57 4.57
C GLY A 296 6.59 34.91 5.56
N GLU A 297 6.59 36.12 6.15
CA GLU A 297 5.53 36.60 7.04
C GLU A 297 4.21 36.76 6.27
N THR A 298 4.24 37.40 5.10
CA THR A 298 3.05 37.59 4.25
C THR A 298 2.43 36.23 3.84
N LEU A 299 3.26 35.25 3.49
CA LEU A 299 2.78 33.89 3.16
C LEU A 299 2.15 33.23 4.39
N ALA A 300 2.78 33.34 5.55
CA ALA A 300 2.28 32.77 6.80
C ALA A 300 0.94 33.38 7.23
N GLU A 301 0.81 34.73 7.18
CA GLU A 301 -0.43 35.46 7.47
C GLU A 301 -1.57 35.05 6.50
N ALA A 302 -1.25 34.75 5.26
CA ALA A 302 -2.19 34.25 4.26
C ALA A 302 -2.49 32.73 4.40
N GLY A 303 -1.87 32.02 5.36
CA GLY A 303 -2.05 30.58 5.56
C GLY A 303 -1.39 29.73 4.47
N LEU A 304 -0.42 30.30 3.71
CA LEU A 304 0.29 29.61 2.65
C LEU A 304 1.56 28.97 3.20
N SER A 305 1.52 27.66 3.36
CA SER A 305 2.59 26.87 3.97
C SER A 305 3.54 26.27 2.92
N ALA A 306 4.84 26.35 3.18
CA ALA A 306 5.84 25.61 2.41
C ALA A 306 5.66 24.08 2.52
N ASN A 307 5.04 23.60 3.60
CA ASN A 307 4.76 22.17 3.81
C ASN A 307 3.76 21.60 2.79
N ASP A 308 2.93 22.47 2.18
CA ASP A 308 1.99 22.11 1.12
C ASP A 308 2.63 22.17 -0.30
N GLY A 309 3.84 22.69 -0.39
CA GLY A 309 4.58 22.85 -1.62
C GLY A 309 4.19 24.05 -2.47
N LEU A 310 4.85 24.21 -3.61
CA LEU A 310 4.67 25.34 -4.52
C LEU A 310 3.25 25.40 -5.09
N ALA A 311 2.57 24.27 -5.30
CA ALA A 311 1.21 24.26 -5.86
C ALA A 311 0.23 24.98 -4.91
N GLY A 312 0.30 24.70 -3.60
CA GLY A 312 -0.51 25.37 -2.59
C GLY A 312 -0.21 26.87 -2.52
N ILE A 313 1.07 27.22 -2.49
CA ILE A 313 1.52 28.63 -2.48
C ILE A 313 1.01 29.35 -3.74
N TYR A 314 1.29 28.85 -4.94
CA TYR A 314 0.92 29.53 -6.19
C TYR A 314 -0.60 29.71 -6.34
N THR A 315 -1.38 28.72 -5.89
CA THR A 315 -2.84 28.84 -5.89
C THR A 315 -3.32 29.98 -4.98
N GLY A 316 -2.70 30.13 -3.82
CA GLY A 316 -3.07 31.17 -2.84
C GLY A 316 -2.59 32.58 -3.22
N LEU A 317 -1.49 32.68 -4.00
CA LEU A 317 -0.97 34.00 -4.43
C LEU A 317 -1.98 34.81 -5.24
N ALA A 318 -2.87 34.17 -5.98
CA ALA A 318 -3.91 34.87 -6.76
C ALA A 318 -4.84 35.73 -5.92
N GLY A 319 -4.93 35.50 -4.60
CA GLY A 319 -5.72 36.32 -3.66
C GLY A 319 -4.94 37.45 -2.95
N LEU A 320 -3.63 37.57 -3.18
CA LEU A 320 -2.77 38.51 -2.48
C LEU A 320 -2.45 39.74 -3.33
N PRO A 321 -2.42 40.95 -2.71
CA PRO A 321 -2.04 42.19 -3.40
C PRO A 321 -0.67 42.11 -4.09
N ASP A 322 0.30 41.46 -3.44
CA ASP A 322 1.69 41.30 -3.93
C ASP A 322 1.94 39.94 -4.59
N GLY A 323 0.89 39.17 -4.92
CA GLY A 323 0.99 37.82 -5.42
C GLY A 323 1.88 37.68 -6.65
N ASP A 324 1.78 38.58 -7.63
CA ASP A 324 2.62 38.59 -8.82
C ASP A 324 4.10 38.86 -8.49
N ALA A 325 4.38 39.77 -7.53
CA ALA A 325 5.74 40.08 -7.10
C ALA A 325 6.39 38.87 -6.37
N ILE A 326 5.60 38.20 -5.51
CA ILE A 326 6.02 36.99 -4.81
C ILE A 326 6.32 35.90 -5.81
N LYS A 327 5.43 35.67 -6.78
CA LYS A 327 5.65 34.68 -7.84
C LYS A 327 6.92 34.96 -8.65
N ALA A 328 7.13 36.22 -9.04
CA ALA A 328 8.34 36.64 -9.76
C ALA A 328 9.62 36.39 -8.94
N SER A 329 9.56 36.49 -7.61
CA SER A 329 10.67 36.18 -6.72
C SER A 329 10.98 34.67 -6.73
N PHE A 330 9.97 33.80 -6.65
CA PHE A 330 10.15 32.35 -6.82
C PHE A 330 10.74 32.01 -8.19
N ASP A 331 10.20 32.58 -9.27
CA ASP A 331 10.67 32.33 -10.66
C ASP A 331 12.15 32.77 -10.83
N ALA A 332 12.56 33.85 -10.21
CA ALA A 332 13.96 34.31 -10.24
C ALA A 332 14.91 33.35 -9.49
N GLU A 333 14.50 32.77 -8.38
CA GLU A 333 15.31 31.80 -7.65
C GLU A 333 15.33 30.44 -8.36
N LEU A 334 14.25 30.01 -9.02
CA LEU A 334 14.24 28.86 -9.90
C LEU A 334 15.26 29.00 -11.05
N ALA A 335 15.32 30.20 -11.66
CA ALA A 335 16.26 30.47 -12.74
C ALA A 335 17.73 30.53 -12.28
N ASP A 336 18.00 30.94 -11.02
CA ASP A 336 19.33 30.99 -10.42
C ASP A 336 19.74 29.67 -9.75
N GLY A 337 18.82 28.81 -9.36
CA GLY A 337 19.05 27.52 -8.67
C GLY A 337 19.57 26.41 -9.58
N PRO A 338 19.78 25.19 -9.03
CA PRO A 338 19.92 23.99 -9.86
C PRO A 338 18.60 23.67 -10.57
N ALA A 339 18.66 22.98 -11.71
CA ALA A 339 17.45 22.47 -12.34
C ALA A 339 16.77 21.45 -11.41
N LEU A 340 15.43 21.54 -11.31
CA LEU A 340 14.63 20.59 -10.53
C LEU A 340 14.22 19.38 -11.36
N ALA A 341 14.14 18.22 -10.73
CA ALA A 341 13.43 17.09 -11.31
C ALA A 341 11.94 17.43 -11.48
N MET A 342 11.37 17.06 -12.62
CA MET A 342 9.99 17.39 -12.99
C MET A 342 9.06 16.20 -12.83
N VAL A 343 7.85 16.48 -12.34
CA VAL A 343 6.70 15.56 -12.36
C VAL A 343 5.98 15.65 -13.72
N ASP A 344 5.85 16.86 -14.24
CA ASP A 344 5.25 17.15 -15.54
C ASP A 344 5.99 18.35 -16.16
N SER A 345 6.94 18.08 -17.07
CA SER A 345 7.75 19.12 -17.71
C SER A 345 6.91 20.05 -18.58
N ASP A 346 5.89 19.52 -19.27
CA ASP A 346 5.04 20.31 -20.17
C ASP A 346 4.21 21.35 -19.41
N LYS A 347 3.86 21.05 -18.15
CA LYS A 347 3.09 21.95 -17.27
C LYS A 347 3.95 22.73 -16.30
N GLY A 348 5.25 22.51 -16.29
CA GLY A 348 6.16 23.15 -15.34
C GLY A 348 5.99 22.67 -13.89
N ILE A 349 5.45 21.46 -13.68
CA ILE A 349 5.26 20.89 -12.34
C ILE A 349 6.54 20.17 -11.93
N SER A 350 7.25 20.73 -10.97
CA SER A 350 8.47 20.15 -10.39
C SER A 350 8.15 19.25 -9.18
N ASN A 351 9.15 18.52 -8.71
CA ASN A 351 9.01 17.70 -7.51
C ASN A 351 8.94 18.52 -6.19
N LEU A 352 8.99 19.86 -6.25
CA LEU A 352 8.70 20.75 -5.11
C LEU A 352 7.26 21.30 -5.10
N HIS A 353 6.39 20.84 -6.01
CA HIS A 353 5.02 21.33 -6.10
C HIS A 353 4.12 20.73 -5.03
N VAL A 354 4.20 19.44 -4.78
CA VAL A 354 3.33 18.72 -3.82
C VAL A 354 4.13 17.63 -3.10
N PRO A 355 4.10 17.55 -1.76
CA PRO A 355 4.86 16.53 -1.03
C PRO A 355 4.43 15.08 -1.36
N SER A 356 3.19 14.87 -1.78
CA SER A 356 2.70 13.56 -2.20
C SER A 356 3.22 13.08 -3.56
N ASP A 357 3.89 13.94 -4.34
CA ASP A 357 4.47 13.57 -5.64
C ASP A 357 5.90 12.99 -5.51
N VAL A 358 6.50 13.07 -4.31
CA VAL A 358 7.90 12.68 -4.07
C VAL A 358 8.03 11.40 -3.24
N ILE A 359 7.18 10.43 -3.49
CA ILE A 359 7.16 9.16 -2.75
C ILE A 359 8.37 8.32 -3.14
N VAL A 360 9.29 8.12 -2.20
CA VAL A 360 10.61 7.51 -2.38
C VAL A 360 10.55 6.09 -2.95
N ASP A 361 9.61 5.28 -2.52
CA ASP A 361 9.42 3.89 -2.96
C ASP A 361 8.90 3.77 -4.40
N ALA A 362 8.33 4.83 -4.97
CA ALA A 362 7.95 4.88 -6.37
C ALA A 362 9.00 5.61 -7.25
N SER A 363 9.48 6.76 -6.77
CA SER A 363 10.34 7.65 -7.56
C SER A 363 11.79 7.14 -7.70
N MET A 364 12.37 6.52 -6.65
CA MET A 364 13.73 5.99 -6.72
C MET A 364 13.83 4.77 -7.67
N PRO A 365 12.96 3.76 -7.59
CA PRO A 365 12.98 2.66 -8.56
C PRO A 365 12.73 3.11 -10.00
N ALA A 366 11.85 4.09 -10.22
CA ALA A 366 11.60 4.67 -11.54
C ALA A 366 12.86 5.32 -12.11
N MET A 367 13.56 6.11 -11.31
CA MET A 367 14.86 6.73 -11.68
C MET A 367 15.90 5.65 -12.02
N ILE A 368 16.05 4.61 -11.20
CA ILE A 368 16.99 3.51 -11.43
C ILE A 368 16.68 2.79 -12.74
N ARG A 369 15.40 2.54 -13.02
CA ARG A 369 14.94 1.91 -14.27
C ARG A 369 15.25 2.76 -15.50
N THR A 370 15.32 4.08 -15.35
CA THR A 370 15.59 5.05 -16.41
C THR A 370 17.08 5.49 -16.38
N SER A 371 18.01 4.56 -16.25
CA SER A 371 19.48 4.81 -16.25
C SER A 371 19.97 5.74 -15.14
N GLY A 372 19.22 5.91 -14.07
CA GLY A 372 19.50 6.89 -13.01
C GLY A 372 19.03 8.30 -13.35
N HIS A 373 18.31 8.50 -14.43
CA HIS A 373 17.86 9.81 -14.89
C HIS A 373 16.43 10.14 -14.42
N MET A 374 16.19 11.43 -14.25
CA MET A 374 14.86 12.01 -14.10
C MET A 374 14.62 13.07 -15.19
N TRP A 375 13.36 13.43 -15.39
CA TRP A 375 12.98 14.47 -16.35
C TRP A 375 13.38 15.86 -15.84
N GLY A 376 14.02 16.65 -16.70
CA GLY A 376 14.36 18.06 -16.44
C GLY A 376 13.30 19.03 -16.95
N PRO A 377 13.45 20.33 -16.67
CA PRO A 377 12.55 21.39 -17.18
C PRO A 377 12.52 21.52 -18.69
N ASP A 378 13.55 21.05 -19.37
CA ASP A 378 13.67 21.03 -20.84
C ASP A 378 12.96 19.82 -21.49
N GLY A 379 12.33 18.94 -20.69
CA GLY A 379 11.71 17.70 -21.14
C GLY A 379 12.70 16.59 -21.50
N GLY A 380 13.99 16.78 -21.19
CA GLY A 380 15.06 15.78 -21.34
C GLY A 380 15.29 14.97 -20.06
N GLU A 381 15.97 13.83 -20.21
CA GLU A 381 16.40 12.98 -19.09
C GLU A 381 17.82 13.37 -18.66
N HIS A 382 18.05 13.59 -17.37
CA HIS A 382 19.32 14.05 -16.81
C HIS A 382 19.73 13.30 -15.56
N ASP A 383 21.06 13.23 -15.33
CA ASP A 383 21.62 12.80 -14.05
C ASP A 383 21.03 13.60 -12.88
N THR A 384 20.85 12.96 -11.74
CA THR A 384 20.08 13.50 -10.64
C THR A 384 20.80 13.33 -9.31
N LEU A 385 20.84 14.36 -8.49
CA LEU A 385 21.13 14.27 -7.06
C LEU A 385 19.84 13.97 -6.31
N ALA A 386 19.67 12.73 -5.91
CA ALA A 386 18.51 12.28 -5.14
C ALA A 386 18.74 12.55 -3.64
N VAL A 387 17.98 13.47 -3.08
CA VAL A 387 18.12 13.92 -1.68
C VAL A 387 17.10 13.18 -0.81
N LEU A 388 17.62 12.31 0.06
CA LEU A 388 16.89 11.56 1.06
C LEU A 388 17.44 11.96 2.45
N PRO A 389 16.87 12.97 3.12
CA PRO A 389 17.47 13.52 4.34
C PRO A 389 17.66 12.48 5.45
N ASP A 390 16.63 11.67 5.73
CA ASP A 390 16.71 10.59 6.73
C ASP A 390 17.62 9.45 6.21
N SER A 391 18.68 9.18 6.93
CA SER A 391 19.69 8.18 6.55
C SER A 391 19.27 6.73 6.82
N SER A 392 18.11 6.49 7.42
CA SER A 392 17.67 5.16 7.86
C SER A 392 17.84 4.10 6.78
N TYR A 393 17.43 4.40 5.55
CA TYR A 393 17.47 3.46 4.44
C TYR A 393 17.98 4.05 3.11
N ALA A 394 18.40 5.31 3.11
CA ALA A 394 18.89 5.99 1.91
C ALA A 394 20.05 5.24 1.22
N GLY A 395 20.91 4.63 2.02
CA GLY A 395 22.09 3.90 1.54
C GLY A 395 21.79 2.71 0.64
N ILE A 396 20.60 2.10 0.72
CA ILE A 396 20.23 0.97 -0.17
C ILE A 396 20.18 1.41 -1.63
N TYR A 397 19.63 2.59 -1.89
CA TYR A 397 19.56 3.12 -3.25
C TYR A 397 20.92 3.49 -3.82
N GLN A 398 21.83 4.03 -3.00
CA GLN A 398 23.21 4.29 -3.45
C GLN A 398 23.89 3.00 -3.89
N VAL A 399 23.73 1.90 -3.14
CA VAL A 399 24.29 0.59 -3.52
C VAL A 399 23.74 0.10 -4.85
N VAL A 400 22.44 0.28 -5.13
CA VAL A 400 21.84 -0.09 -6.42
C VAL A 400 22.42 0.77 -7.55
N LEU A 401 22.58 2.08 -7.34
CA LEU A 401 23.19 2.97 -8.33
C LEU A 401 24.63 2.56 -8.65
N ASP A 402 25.42 2.26 -7.63
CA ASP A 402 26.82 1.84 -7.77
C ASP A 402 26.92 0.49 -8.50
N ASP A 403 26.05 -0.45 -8.17
CA ASP A 403 25.96 -1.73 -8.87
C ASP A 403 25.60 -1.56 -10.34
N CYS A 404 24.62 -0.71 -10.65
CA CYS A 404 24.21 -0.43 -12.03
C CYS A 404 25.31 0.28 -12.82
N ARG A 405 26.08 1.20 -12.23
CA ARG A 405 27.25 1.80 -12.87
C ARG A 405 28.35 0.77 -13.18
N ALA A 406 28.59 -0.15 -12.26
CA ALA A 406 29.65 -1.14 -12.39
C ALA A 406 29.27 -2.28 -13.35
N ASN A 407 28.02 -2.72 -13.35
CA ASN A 407 27.57 -3.95 -13.99
C ASN A 407 26.51 -3.74 -15.07
N GLY A 408 26.07 -2.49 -15.30
CA GLY A 408 24.96 -2.18 -16.21
C GLY A 408 23.58 -2.43 -15.58
N ALA A 409 22.52 -2.21 -16.38
CA ALA A 409 21.16 -2.47 -15.97
C ALA A 409 20.93 -3.95 -15.60
N PHE A 410 19.93 -4.21 -14.77
CA PHE A 410 19.44 -5.58 -14.54
C PHE A 410 18.72 -6.09 -15.79
N ASP A 411 18.83 -7.39 -16.04
CA ASP A 411 18.12 -8.06 -17.13
C ASP A 411 16.90 -8.82 -16.59
N PRO A 412 15.67 -8.35 -16.85
CA PRO A 412 14.45 -9.02 -16.39
C PRO A 412 14.31 -10.46 -16.85
N ALA A 413 14.96 -10.83 -17.98
CA ALA A 413 14.90 -12.20 -18.52
C ALA A 413 15.69 -13.21 -17.69
N THR A 414 16.75 -12.76 -17.01
CA THR A 414 17.71 -13.64 -16.34
C THR A 414 17.81 -13.45 -14.84
N MET A 415 17.39 -12.28 -14.32
CA MET A 415 17.54 -11.97 -12.90
C MET A 415 16.69 -12.84 -11.99
N GLY A 416 17.19 -13.08 -10.77
CA GLY A 416 16.44 -13.69 -9.68
C GLY A 416 15.37 -12.76 -9.10
N SER A 417 14.69 -13.21 -8.05
CA SER A 417 13.63 -12.49 -7.34
C SER A 417 14.04 -12.19 -5.90
N VAL A 418 13.49 -11.10 -5.34
CA VAL A 418 13.61 -10.79 -3.92
C VAL A 418 12.20 -10.67 -3.31
N PRO A 419 11.56 -11.80 -2.98
CA PRO A 419 10.33 -11.78 -2.21
C PRO A 419 10.55 -11.14 -0.84
N ASN A 420 9.50 -10.59 -0.25
CA ASN A 420 9.58 -9.87 1.01
C ASN A 420 8.67 -10.47 2.09
N VAL A 421 9.25 -10.72 3.26
CA VAL A 421 8.53 -10.98 4.51
C VAL A 421 8.60 -9.71 5.35
N GLY A 422 7.47 -9.01 5.46
CA GLY A 422 7.38 -7.68 6.06
C GLY A 422 6.67 -7.64 7.41
N LEU A 423 7.27 -7.01 8.40
CA LEU A 423 6.67 -6.77 9.70
C LEU A 423 5.53 -5.75 9.55
N MET A 424 4.28 -6.20 9.70
CA MET A 424 3.11 -5.37 9.42
C MET A 424 1.96 -5.60 10.42
N ALA A 425 1.90 -6.78 11.02
CA ALA A 425 0.77 -7.20 11.85
C ALA A 425 0.43 -6.18 12.94
N GLN A 426 -0.86 -5.91 13.13
CA GLN A 426 -1.39 -5.05 14.18
C GLN A 426 -0.74 -3.66 14.22
N LYS A 427 -0.36 -3.09 13.08
CA LYS A 427 0.42 -1.84 13.00
C LYS A 427 1.72 -1.92 13.80
N ALA A 428 2.45 -3.02 13.62
CA ALA A 428 3.62 -3.37 14.44
C ALA A 428 4.64 -2.24 14.57
N GLU A 429 4.94 -1.55 13.46
CA GLU A 429 5.81 -0.38 13.45
C GLU A 429 5.10 0.80 12.78
N GLU A 430 5.05 1.94 13.45
CA GLU A 430 4.52 3.18 12.90
C GLU A 430 5.51 4.32 13.12
N TYR A 431 6.09 4.83 12.03
CA TYR A 431 6.98 5.99 12.03
C TYR A 431 6.24 7.23 11.51
N GLY A 432 6.45 8.38 12.18
CA GLY A 432 5.86 9.65 11.77
C GLY A 432 4.34 9.68 11.78
N SER A 433 3.70 8.80 12.58
CA SER A 433 2.26 8.78 12.76
C SER A 433 1.76 10.03 13.48
N HIS A 434 0.49 10.38 13.19
CA HIS A 434 -0.14 11.66 13.56
C HIS A 434 -0.17 11.93 15.06
N ASP A 435 -0.22 10.92 15.89
CA ASP A 435 -0.46 11.03 17.32
C ASP A 435 0.81 10.95 18.19
N LYS A 436 1.96 10.68 17.58
CA LYS A 436 3.25 10.54 18.26
C LYS A 436 4.39 11.29 17.59
N THR A 437 4.06 12.18 16.64
CA THR A 437 5.00 13.02 15.90
C THR A 437 4.66 14.48 16.09
N PHE A 438 5.63 15.30 16.47
CA PHE A 438 5.43 16.70 16.83
C PHE A 438 6.55 17.59 16.29
N GLU A 439 6.19 18.75 15.73
CA GLU A 439 7.11 19.87 15.51
C GLU A 439 7.15 20.72 16.79
N LEU A 440 8.33 20.98 17.34
CA LEU A 440 8.47 21.67 18.62
C LEU A 440 8.57 23.19 18.44
N ALA A 441 7.74 23.93 19.16
CA ALA A 441 7.70 25.38 19.06
C ALA A 441 8.89 26.08 19.74
N SER A 442 9.56 25.42 20.68
CA SER A 442 10.67 25.99 21.47
C SER A 442 11.69 24.93 21.87
N ALA A 443 12.85 25.38 22.35
CA ALA A 443 13.87 24.50 22.90
C ALA A 443 13.43 23.89 24.23
N GLY A 444 13.84 22.63 24.48
CA GLY A 444 13.52 21.91 25.70
C GLY A 444 13.86 20.43 25.59
N THR A 445 13.20 19.62 26.39
CA THR A 445 13.37 18.15 26.42
C THR A 445 12.03 17.48 26.22
N VAL A 446 11.90 16.58 25.23
CA VAL A 446 10.72 15.72 25.07
C VAL A 446 10.98 14.40 25.79
N ARG A 447 10.03 13.94 26.60
CA ARG A 447 10.12 12.74 27.44
C ARG A 447 8.97 11.80 27.20
N LEU A 448 9.28 10.51 27.14
CA LEU A 448 8.33 9.43 27.32
C LEU A 448 8.35 9.05 28.81
N VAL A 449 7.21 9.17 29.46
CA VAL A 449 7.08 9.00 30.93
C VAL A 449 6.05 7.92 31.21
N ASP A 450 6.34 7.01 32.14
CA ASP A 450 5.42 5.97 32.57
C ASP A 450 4.35 6.51 33.55
N ALA A 451 3.43 5.63 33.96
CA ALA A 451 2.34 5.99 34.88
C ALA A 451 2.83 6.41 36.27
N ASP A 452 4.01 5.95 36.69
CA ASP A 452 4.64 6.27 37.97
C ASP A 452 5.47 7.56 37.92
N GLY A 453 5.64 8.16 36.75
CA GLY A 453 6.39 9.40 36.53
C GLY A 453 7.87 9.17 36.22
N ASN A 454 8.30 7.94 35.95
CA ASN A 454 9.67 7.66 35.55
C ASN A 454 9.87 7.97 34.08
N VAL A 455 11.00 8.60 33.74
CA VAL A 455 11.40 8.87 32.37
C VAL A 455 11.94 7.59 31.73
N VAL A 456 11.25 7.11 30.69
CA VAL A 456 11.60 5.91 29.92
C VAL A 456 12.60 6.26 28.82
N LEU A 457 12.32 7.30 28.06
CA LEU A 457 13.21 7.87 27.02
C LEU A 457 13.09 9.40 27.04
N GLU A 458 14.17 10.09 26.67
CA GLU A 458 14.16 11.55 26.52
C GLU A 458 15.04 12.00 25.34
N GLN A 459 14.65 13.14 24.75
CA GLN A 459 15.33 13.79 23.63
C GLN A 459 15.43 15.29 23.86
N GLU A 460 16.65 15.84 23.70
CA GLU A 460 16.84 17.29 23.63
C GLU A 460 16.36 17.81 22.28
N VAL A 461 15.67 18.95 22.27
CA VAL A 461 15.12 19.55 21.06
C VAL A 461 15.33 21.05 21.03
N ALA A 462 15.43 21.61 19.84
CA ALA A 462 15.40 23.04 19.56
C ALA A 462 14.04 23.43 18.94
N ALA A 463 13.81 24.74 18.80
CA ALA A 463 12.61 25.24 18.10
C ALA A 463 12.62 24.79 16.62
N GLY A 464 11.53 24.22 16.18
CA GLY A 464 11.33 23.69 14.84
C GLY A 464 11.75 22.22 14.66
N ASP A 465 12.45 21.63 15.64
CA ASP A 465 12.83 20.22 15.58
C ASP A 465 11.61 19.30 15.51
N ILE A 466 11.77 18.16 14.81
CA ILE A 466 10.70 17.20 14.61
C ILE A 466 10.98 15.97 15.47
N PHE A 467 10.16 15.76 16.49
CA PHE A 467 10.20 14.60 17.36
C PHE A 467 9.26 13.49 16.85
N ARG A 468 9.71 12.24 16.92
CA ARG A 468 8.89 11.05 16.69
C ARG A 468 9.05 10.04 17.81
N ALA A 469 7.94 9.39 18.22
CA ALA A 469 7.96 8.17 18.98
C ALA A 469 7.32 7.03 18.17
N CYS A 470 7.84 5.81 18.35
CA CYS A 470 7.36 4.61 17.69
C CYS A 470 7.18 3.47 18.69
N GLN A 471 6.24 2.58 18.40
CA GLN A 471 6.02 1.33 19.14
C GLN A 471 6.12 0.16 18.18
N THR A 472 6.76 -0.94 18.63
CA THR A 472 6.82 -2.19 17.86
C THR A 472 6.43 -3.34 18.77
N LYS A 473 5.30 -3.97 18.45
CA LYS A 473 4.68 -5.01 19.27
C LYS A 473 5.46 -6.32 19.20
N ASP A 474 5.52 -7.03 20.30
CA ASP A 474 6.30 -8.27 20.44
C ASP A 474 5.68 -9.45 19.68
N ALA A 475 4.38 -9.69 19.82
CA ALA A 475 3.69 -10.79 19.13
C ALA A 475 3.84 -10.73 17.60
N PRO A 476 3.67 -9.58 16.93
CA PRO A 476 4.01 -9.41 15.53
C PRO A 476 5.45 -9.76 15.15
N ILE A 477 6.45 -9.40 15.98
CA ILE A 477 7.86 -9.75 15.73
C ILE A 477 8.05 -11.27 15.78
N ARG A 478 7.47 -11.93 16.77
CA ARG A 478 7.56 -13.40 16.91
C ARG A 478 6.97 -14.12 15.71
N ASP A 479 5.79 -13.69 15.24
CA ASP A 479 5.14 -14.24 14.04
C ASP A 479 5.92 -13.94 12.77
N TRP A 480 6.50 -12.73 12.65
CA TRP A 480 7.37 -12.35 11.53
C TRP A 480 8.59 -13.26 11.40
N VAL A 481 9.24 -13.61 12.51
CA VAL A 481 10.36 -14.58 12.53
C VAL A 481 9.86 -15.97 12.09
N LYS A 482 8.71 -16.43 12.59
CA LYS A 482 8.08 -17.69 12.17
C LYS A 482 7.81 -17.69 10.65
N LEU A 483 7.26 -16.59 10.12
CA LEU A 483 6.97 -16.48 8.69
C LEU A 483 8.25 -16.54 7.84
N ALA A 484 9.33 -15.88 8.28
CA ALA A 484 10.63 -15.95 7.60
C ALA A 484 11.16 -17.38 7.55
N VAL A 485 11.14 -18.13 8.65
CA VAL A 485 11.53 -19.54 8.71
C VAL A 485 10.64 -20.39 7.79
N THR A 486 9.34 -20.18 7.83
CA THR A 486 8.38 -20.89 6.98
C THR A 486 8.67 -20.68 5.50
N ARG A 487 8.94 -19.43 5.10
CA ARG A 487 9.25 -19.11 3.70
C ARG A 487 10.60 -19.68 3.26
N ALA A 488 11.64 -19.55 4.09
CA ALA A 488 12.96 -20.13 3.80
C ALA A 488 12.86 -21.66 3.62
N ARG A 489 12.11 -22.35 4.48
CA ARG A 489 11.90 -23.81 4.38
C ARG A 489 11.13 -24.21 3.13
N ALA A 490 10.10 -23.42 2.76
CA ALA A 490 9.27 -23.73 1.58
C ALA A 490 10.01 -23.54 0.25
N THR A 491 10.98 -22.61 0.19
CA THR A 491 11.67 -22.28 -1.06
C THR A 491 13.10 -22.81 -1.14
N GLY A 492 13.76 -23.01 0.00
CA GLY A 492 15.21 -23.28 0.08
C GLY A 492 16.08 -22.03 -0.17
N ASP A 493 15.48 -20.88 -0.37
CA ASP A 493 16.20 -19.62 -0.57
C ASP A 493 16.74 -19.06 0.75
N PRO A 494 17.88 -18.37 0.76
CA PRO A 494 18.34 -17.63 1.92
C PRO A 494 17.32 -16.58 2.38
N ALA A 495 17.08 -16.48 3.69
CA ALA A 495 16.27 -15.42 4.29
C ALA A 495 17.17 -14.46 5.09
N VAL A 496 17.15 -13.20 4.72
CA VAL A 496 18.00 -12.17 5.30
C VAL A 496 17.16 -11.17 6.08
N PHE A 497 17.38 -11.07 7.38
CA PHE A 497 16.84 -10.01 8.23
C PHE A 497 17.65 -8.74 8.02
N TRP A 498 17.00 -7.68 7.55
CA TRP A 498 17.62 -6.39 7.25
C TRP A 498 17.66 -5.52 8.50
N LEU A 499 18.60 -5.79 9.40
CA LEU A 499 18.73 -5.14 10.70
C LEU A 499 20.18 -4.70 10.93
N ASP A 500 20.36 -3.47 11.42
CA ASP A 500 21.66 -2.86 11.72
C ASP A 500 21.94 -2.84 13.23
N GLU A 501 22.92 -3.62 13.68
CA GLU A 501 23.30 -3.65 15.10
C GLU A 501 23.74 -2.28 15.66
N ALA A 502 24.12 -1.34 14.78
CA ALA A 502 24.47 0.03 15.18
C ALA A 502 23.24 0.92 15.46
N ARG A 503 22.06 0.55 14.95
CA ARG A 503 20.80 1.28 15.17
C ARG A 503 20.14 0.83 16.48
N ALA A 504 19.64 1.78 17.29
CA ALA A 504 19.10 1.48 18.63
C ALA A 504 17.86 0.55 18.58
N HIS A 505 16.90 0.83 17.72
CA HIS A 505 15.74 -0.02 17.47
C HIS A 505 16.14 -1.43 17.03
N ASP A 506 17.00 -1.50 16.01
CA ASP A 506 17.38 -2.78 15.41
C ASP A 506 18.12 -3.69 16.39
N ARG A 507 18.92 -3.14 17.33
CA ARG A 507 19.55 -3.95 18.41
C ARG A 507 18.54 -4.70 19.24
N ASN A 508 17.42 -4.04 19.62
CA ASN A 508 16.36 -4.66 20.38
C ASN A 508 15.62 -5.73 19.55
N VAL A 509 15.35 -5.43 18.27
CA VAL A 509 14.72 -6.39 17.35
C VAL A 509 15.63 -7.57 17.06
N ILE A 510 16.95 -7.38 16.87
CA ILE A 510 17.94 -8.46 16.71
C ILE A 510 17.94 -9.41 17.90
N ALA A 511 17.85 -8.87 19.13
CA ALA A 511 17.77 -9.71 20.33
C ALA A 511 16.53 -10.61 20.31
N LYS A 512 15.39 -10.06 19.91
CA LYS A 512 14.12 -10.81 19.75
C LYS A 512 14.20 -11.83 18.61
N VAL A 513 14.76 -11.46 17.46
CA VAL A 513 14.98 -12.40 16.34
C VAL A 513 15.81 -13.59 16.78
N LYS A 514 16.92 -13.37 17.46
CA LYS A 514 17.78 -14.45 18.00
C LYS A 514 17.03 -15.33 18.99
N GLN A 515 16.22 -14.73 19.86
CA GLN A 515 15.37 -15.46 20.80
C GLN A 515 14.35 -16.34 20.07
N TYR A 516 13.59 -15.76 19.15
CA TYR A 516 12.48 -16.46 18.48
C TYR A 516 12.95 -17.49 17.44
N LEU A 517 14.09 -17.28 16.78
CA LEU A 517 14.71 -18.32 15.96
C LEU A 517 14.99 -19.61 16.75
N GLY A 518 15.30 -19.50 18.06
CA GLY A 518 15.49 -20.64 18.95
C GLY A 518 14.22 -21.46 19.23
N GLU A 519 13.04 -20.95 18.87
CA GLU A 519 11.73 -21.65 19.00
C GLU A 519 11.40 -22.50 17.75
N HIS A 520 12.20 -22.39 16.68
CA HIS A 520 11.94 -23.05 15.41
C HIS A 520 13.07 -24.01 15.05
N ASP A 521 12.71 -25.07 14.34
CA ASP A 521 13.71 -25.89 13.64
C ASP A 521 14.30 -25.08 12.48
N THR A 522 15.58 -24.72 12.56
CA THR A 522 16.30 -23.95 11.55
C THR A 522 17.39 -24.78 10.84
N GLU A 523 17.44 -26.09 11.10
CA GLU A 523 18.45 -26.97 10.48
C GLU A 523 18.35 -26.97 8.96
N GLY A 524 19.47 -26.74 8.30
CA GLY A 524 19.57 -26.69 6.84
C GLY A 524 19.08 -25.39 6.20
N LEU A 525 18.62 -24.38 6.98
CA LEU A 525 18.24 -23.08 6.46
C LEU A 525 19.40 -22.09 6.48
N ASP A 526 19.50 -21.26 5.44
CA ASP A 526 20.40 -20.10 5.41
C ASP A 526 19.63 -18.86 5.90
N LEU A 527 19.83 -18.55 7.19
CA LEU A 527 19.20 -17.41 7.87
C LEU A 527 20.27 -16.42 8.31
N GLN A 528 20.22 -15.22 7.79
CA GLN A 528 21.24 -14.20 8.03
C GLN A 528 20.65 -12.93 8.65
N ILE A 529 21.44 -12.18 9.41
CA ILE A 529 21.12 -10.83 9.87
C ILE A 529 22.19 -9.91 9.29
N LEU A 530 21.80 -9.01 8.41
CA LEU A 530 22.72 -8.08 7.73
C LEU A 530 22.15 -6.66 7.81
N LYS A 531 23.02 -5.68 8.01
CA LYS A 531 22.59 -4.28 7.90
C LYS A 531 22.11 -3.97 6.47
N PRO A 532 21.17 -3.01 6.28
CA PRO A 532 20.52 -2.77 5.00
C PRO A 532 21.46 -2.63 3.80
N VAL A 533 22.60 -1.93 3.96
CA VAL A 533 23.57 -1.76 2.86
C VAL A 533 24.31 -3.05 2.48
N ASP A 534 24.50 -3.99 3.42
CA ASP A 534 25.12 -5.28 3.12
C ASP A 534 24.08 -6.29 2.61
N ALA A 535 22.85 -6.21 3.14
CA ALA A 535 21.74 -7.04 2.70
C ALA A 535 21.35 -6.74 1.24
N ILE A 536 21.33 -5.45 0.83
CA ILE A 536 21.09 -5.10 -0.57
C ILE A 536 22.22 -5.61 -1.47
N LYS A 537 23.49 -5.47 -1.11
CA LYS A 537 24.63 -6.01 -1.87
C LYS A 537 24.51 -7.50 -2.08
N PHE A 538 24.27 -8.24 -0.99
CA PHE A 538 24.06 -9.70 -1.03
C PHE A 538 22.92 -10.08 -1.99
N SER A 539 21.79 -9.37 -1.91
CA SER A 539 20.63 -9.61 -2.77
C SER A 539 20.93 -9.30 -4.24
N LEU A 540 21.59 -8.17 -4.54
CA LEU A 540 21.94 -7.79 -5.92
C LEU A 540 22.89 -8.77 -6.59
N GLU A 541 23.93 -9.22 -5.87
CA GLU A 541 24.86 -10.24 -6.37
C GLU A 541 24.14 -11.54 -6.73
N ARG A 542 23.19 -11.97 -5.91
CA ARG A 542 22.43 -13.19 -6.15
C ARG A 542 21.48 -13.06 -7.32
N ILE A 543 20.67 -11.98 -7.36
CA ILE A 543 19.70 -11.81 -8.47
C ILE A 543 20.38 -11.66 -9.82
N ARG A 544 21.59 -11.10 -9.90
CA ARG A 544 22.38 -11.07 -11.13
C ARG A 544 22.82 -12.47 -11.60
N ARG A 545 22.92 -13.43 -10.70
CA ARG A 545 23.16 -14.85 -11.03
C ARG A 545 21.87 -15.64 -11.29
N GLY A 546 20.71 -15.00 -11.21
CA GLY A 546 19.40 -15.66 -11.35
C GLY A 546 18.95 -16.39 -10.07
N GLU A 547 19.58 -16.13 -8.93
CA GLU A 547 19.28 -16.72 -7.63
C GLU A 547 18.34 -15.81 -6.83
N ASN A 548 17.45 -16.42 -6.00
CA ASN A 548 16.53 -15.66 -5.17
C ASN A 548 17.11 -15.39 -3.78
N THR A 549 16.53 -14.37 -3.11
CA THR A 549 16.81 -14.05 -1.70
C THR A 549 15.54 -13.53 -1.05
N ILE A 550 15.13 -14.09 0.08
CA ILE A 550 14.00 -13.58 0.85
C ILE A 550 14.49 -12.40 1.69
N SER A 551 13.94 -11.21 1.44
CA SER A 551 14.16 -10.05 2.30
C SER A 551 13.19 -10.09 3.47
N VAL A 552 13.72 -10.04 4.70
CA VAL A 552 12.92 -10.04 5.95
C VAL A 552 13.10 -8.69 6.61
N THR A 553 12.06 -7.84 6.58
CA THR A 553 12.20 -6.41 6.84
C THR A 553 11.15 -5.86 7.79
N GLY A 554 11.48 -4.77 8.46
CA GLY A 554 10.53 -3.90 9.13
C GLY A 554 9.56 -3.24 8.15
N ASN A 555 8.59 -2.50 8.69
CA ASN A 555 7.45 -1.97 7.94
C ASN A 555 7.86 -0.95 6.85
N VAL A 556 8.81 -0.09 7.13
CA VAL A 556 9.26 0.96 6.17
C VAL A 556 10.05 0.32 5.02
N LEU A 557 11.05 -0.50 5.33
CA LEU A 557 11.82 -1.23 4.30
C LEU A 557 10.96 -2.18 3.48
N ARG A 558 9.93 -2.77 4.06
CA ARG A 558 8.93 -3.55 3.32
C ARG A 558 8.40 -2.76 2.14
N ASP A 559 7.94 -1.53 2.36
CA ASP A 559 7.40 -0.68 1.30
C ASP A 559 8.46 -0.35 0.25
N TYR A 560 9.69 -0.03 0.67
CA TYR A 560 10.77 0.30 -0.25
C TYR A 560 11.14 -0.87 -1.16
N LEU A 561 11.30 -2.06 -0.60
CA LEU A 561 11.76 -3.23 -1.35
C LEU A 561 10.67 -3.89 -2.17
N THR A 562 9.40 -3.79 -1.76
CA THR A 562 8.26 -4.31 -2.51
C THR A 562 7.87 -3.45 -3.72
N ASP A 563 8.53 -2.31 -3.90
CA ASP A 563 8.52 -1.53 -5.13
C ASP A 563 9.84 -1.66 -5.89
N LEU A 564 11.00 -1.53 -5.21
CA LEU A 564 12.31 -1.55 -5.85
C LEU A 564 12.52 -2.83 -6.69
N PHE A 565 12.47 -3.99 -6.07
CA PHE A 565 12.78 -5.23 -6.77
C PHE A 565 11.72 -5.60 -7.83
N PRO A 566 10.40 -5.48 -7.58
CA PRO A 566 9.40 -5.73 -8.61
C PRO A 566 9.48 -4.77 -9.81
N ILE A 567 9.83 -3.52 -9.61
CA ILE A 567 10.01 -2.58 -10.73
C ILE A 567 11.21 -2.98 -11.58
N LEU A 568 12.32 -3.43 -10.98
CA LEU A 568 13.48 -3.95 -11.72
C LEU A 568 13.16 -5.27 -12.43
N GLU A 569 12.44 -6.18 -11.76
CA GLU A 569 12.17 -7.53 -12.25
C GLU A 569 10.99 -7.60 -13.22
N LEU A 570 9.86 -6.95 -12.89
CA LEU A 570 8.59 -7.06 -13.60
C LEU A 570 8.20 -5.77 -14.35
N GLY A 571 8.93 -4.68 -14.14
CA GLY A 571 8.58 -3.34 -14.63
C GLY A 571 7.47 -2.64 -13.86
N THR A 572 6.90 -3.28 -12.85
CA THR A 572 5.80 -2.77 -12.01
C THR A 572 5.69 -3.58 -10.71
N SER A 573 5.29 -2.93 -9.64
CA SER A 573 4.91 -3.61 -8.38
C SER A 573 3.43 -4.08 -8.37
N ALA A 574 2.62 -3.64 -9.35
CA ALA A 574 1.19 -3.95 -9.41
C ALA A 574 0.87 -5.44 -9.71
N LYS A 575 1.84 -6.22 -10.18
CA LYS A 575 1.70 -7.64 -10.51
C LYS A 575 2.24 -8.57 -9.41
N MET A 576 2.43 -8.06 -8.20
CA MET A 576 2.86 -8.86 -7.05
C MET A 576 1.67 -9.50 -6.36
N LEU A 577 1.88 -10.73 -5.88
CA LEU A 577 0.97 -11.39 -4.93
C LEU A 577 1.23 -10.81 -3.53
N SER A 578 0.17 -10.41 -2.84
CA SER A 578 0.21 -9.89 -1.47
C SER A 578 -0.60 -10.80 -0.55
N VAL A 579 0.10 -11.72 0.12
CA VAL A 579 -0.48 -12.61 1.12
C VAL A 579 -0.20 -12.04 2.52
N VAL A 580 -1.19 -12.12 3.38
CA VAL A 580 -1.07 -11.82 4.81
C VAL A 580 -1.47 -13.09 5.58
N PRO A 581 -0.51 -13.99 5.84
CA PRO A 581 -0.77 -15.10 6.76
C PRO A 581 -1.13 -14.53 8.12
N LEU A 582 -2.35 -14.80 8.58
CA LEU A 582 -2.85 -14.25 9.83
C LEU A 582 -2.24 -15.00 11.02
N MET A 583 -1.90 -14.29 12.10
CA MET A 583 -1.23 -14.87 13.28
C MET A 583 -2.03 -16.01 13.91
N ALA A 584 -3.36 -15.99 13.79
CA ALA A 584 -4.25 -17.05 14.26
C ALA A 584 -4.35 -18.27 13.32
N GLY A 585 -3.67 -18.27 12.19
CA GLY A 585 -3.60 -19.39 11.23
C GLY A 585 -4.49 -19.24 9.99
N GLY A 586 -5.34 -18.23 9.92
CA GLY A 586 -6.10 -17.90 8.70
C GLY A 586 -5.28 -17.19 7.64
N GLY A 587 -5.91 -16.83 6.52
CA GLY A 587 -5.30 -16.10 5.41
C GLY A 587 -6.08 -14.85 5.00
N LEU A 588 -5.36 -13.77 4.71
CA LEU A 588 -5.86 -12.57 4.06
C LEU A 588 -5.08 -12.37 2.77
N PHE A 589 -5.78 -12.23 1.66
CA PHE A 589 -5.23 -12.10 0.32
C PHE A 589 -5.62 -10.72 -0.22
N GLU A 590 -4.62 -9.81 -0.27
CA GLU A 590 -4.87 -8.44 -0.69
C GLU A 590 -4.61 -8.29 -2.20
N THR A 591 -5.48 -7.55 -2.87
CA THR A 591 -5.29 -7.13 -4.25
C THR A 591 -4.72 -5.72 -4.27
N GLY A 592 -4.21 -5.27 -5.43
CA GLY A 592 -3.43 -4.05 -5.56
C GLY A 592 -4.12 -2.74 -5.14
N ALA A 593 -3.48 -1.60 -5.44
CA ALA A 593 -3.99 -0.28 -5.08
C ALA A 593 -5.13 0.18 -6.02
N GLY A 594 -6.15 0.86 -5.45
CA GLY A 594 -7.33 1.36 -6.16
C GLY A 594 -7.23 2.81 -6.65
N GLY A 595 -6.05 3.42 -6.70
CA GLY A 595 -5.90 4.86 -7.00
C GLY A 595 -6.47 5.32 -8.35
N SER A 596 -6.51 4.45 -9.36
CA SER A 596 -7.10 4.74 -10.68
C SER A 596 -8.59 4.38 -10.79
N ALA A 597 -9.18 3.74 -9.77
CA ALA A 597 -10.55 3.22 -9.83
C ALA A 597 -11.61 4.28 -10.17
N PRO A 598 -11.58 5.52 -9.62
CA PRO A 598 -12.54 6.56 -9.98
C PRO A 598 -12.59 6.87 -11.48
N LYS A 599 -11.42 6.94 -12.14
CA LYS A 599 -11.32 7.22 -13.58
C LYS A 599 -11.91 6.08 -14.42
N HIS A 600 -11.78 4.84 -13.94
CA HIS A 600 -12.37 3.69 -14.61
C HIS A 600 -13.91 3.66 -14.49
N VAL A 601 -14.46 4.06 -13.34
CA VAL A 601 -15.93 4.25 -13.20
C VAL A 601 -16.41 5.35 -14.13
N GLN A 602 -15.71 6.49 -14.21
CA GLN A 602 -16.06 7.58 -15.12
C GLN A 602 -16.11 7.10 -16.58
N GLN A 603 -15.14 6.28 -16.99
CA GLN A 603 -15.11 5.72 -18.35
C GLN A 603 -16.29 4.75 -18.57
N LEU A 604 -16.60 3.89 -17.58
CA LEU A 604 -17.74 2.98 -17.69
C LEU A 604 -19.06 3.74 -17.86
N VAL A 605 -19.30 4.76 -17.03
CA VAL A 605 -20.52 5.59 -17.11
C VAL A 605 -20.62 6.31 -18.46
N LYS A 606 -19.49 6.79 -18.99
CA LYS A 606 -19.48 7.56 -20.25
C LYS A 606 -19.53 6.69 -21.50
N GLU A 607 -18.84 5.56 -21.49
CA GLU A 607 -18.52 4.78 -22.68
C GLU A 607 -18.90 3.30 -22.54
N ASN A 608 -19.58 2.90 -21.46
CA ASN A 608 -19.84 1.48 -21.12
C ASN A 608 -18.61 0.59 -21.33
N TYR A 609 -17.48 1.05 -20.81
CA TYR A 609 -16.18 0.42 -20.97
C TYR A 609 -15.40 0.44 -19.65
N LEU A 610 -15.23 -0.71 -19.00
CA LEU A 610 -14.48 -0.83 -17.76
C LEU A 610 -13.04 -1.28 -18.05
N ARG A 611 -12.09 -0.37 -17.87
CA ARG A 611 -10.66 -0.64 -18.10
C ARG A 611 -9.93 -1.24 -16.88
N TRP A 612 -10.65 -1.54 -15.80
CA TRP A 612 -10.05 -2.15 -14.62
C TRP A 612 -9.38 -3.49 -14.95
N ASP A 613 -8.13 -3.71 -14.50
CA ASP A 613 -7.41 -4.96 -14.66
C ASP A 613 -7.52 -5.78 -13.37
N SER A 614 -8.21 -6.92 -13.43
CA SER A 614 -8.44 -7.83 -12.30
C SER A 614 -7.31 -8.85 -12.09
N LEU A 615 -6.15 -8.65 -12.66
CA LEU A 615 -5.02 -9.58 -12.53
C LEU A 615 -4.64 -9.86 -11.06
N GLY A 616 -4.71 -8.82 -10.21
CA GLY A 616 -4.49 -8.96 -8.77
C GLY A 616 -5.51 -9.87 -8.09
N GLU A 617 -6.78 -9.80 -8.51
CA GLU A 617 -7.84 -10.68 -8.00
C GLU A 617 -7.60 -12.14 -8.40
N PHE A 618 -7.08 -12.39 -9.61
CA PHE A 618 -6.73 -13.74 -10.06
C PHE A 618 -5.65 -14.37 -9.18
N PHE A 619 -4.60 -13.61 -8.85
CA PHE A 619 -3.54 -14.08 -7.96
C PHE A 619 -4.05 -14.31 -6.54
N ALA A 620 -4.84 -13.39 -6.00
CA ALA A 620 -5.42 -13.52 -4.67
C ALA A 620 -6.32 -14.74 -4.56
N LEU A 621 -7.12 -15.02 -5.60
CA LEU A 621 -7.99 -16.19 -5.66
C LEU A 621 -7.18 -17.50 -5.69
N ALA A 622 -6.13 -17.58 -6.50
CA ALA A 622 -5.25 -18.74 -6.55
C ALA A 622 -4.61 -19.01 -5.19
N ALA A 623 -4.07 -17.98 -4.53
CA ALA A 623 -3.49 -18.09 -3.20
C ALA A 623 -4.51 -18.46 -2.12
N SER A 624 -5.76 -18.00 -2.23
CA SER A 624 -6.86 -18.37 -1.35
C SER A 624 -7.23 -19.85 -1.47
N PHE A 625 -7.26 -20.41 -2.69
CA PHE A 625 -7.46 -21.85 -2.90
C PHE A 625 -6.28 -22.68 -2.37
N GLU A 626 -5.04 -22.22 -2.59
CA GLU A 626 -3.83 -22.88 -2.04
C GLU A 626 -3.91 -22.93 -0.50
N HIS A 627 -4.31 -21.84 0.15
CA HIS A 627 -4.52 -21.79 1.59
C HIS A 627 -5.57 -22.81 2.06
N LEU A 628 -6.73 -22.89 1.38
CA LEU A 628 -7.76 -23.89 1.71
C LEU A 628 -7.22 -25.32 1.56
N ALA A 629 -6.49 -25.60 0.50
CA ALA A 629 -5.90 -26.92 0.29
C ALA A 629 -4.99 -27.34 1.46
N GLN A 630 -4.20 -26.38 1.98
CA GLN A 630 -3.25 -26.62 3.07
C GLN A 630 -3.94 -26.71 4.45
N THR A 631 -5.04 -25.98 4.66
CA THR A 631 -5.68 -25.83 6.00
C THR A 631 -6.88 -26.73 6.18
N THR A 632 -7.54 -27.18 5.11
CA THR A 632 -8.76 -28.01 5.16
C THR A 632 -8.60 -29.38 4.49
N ASP A 633 -7.40 -29.76 4.06
CA ASP A 633 -7.09 -31.03 3.37
C ASP A 633 -7.92 -31.21 2.08
N ASN A 634 -8.28 -30.10 1.43
CA ASN A 634 -9.08 -30.10 0.20
C ASN A 634 -8.19 -30.17 -1.04
N ALA A 635 -7.92 -31.37 -1.53
CA ALA A 635 -7.08 -31.58 -2.70
C ALA A 635 -7.62 -30.91 -3.99
N ARG A 636 -8.96 -30.80 -4.14
CA ARG A 636 -9.55 -30.08 -5.29
C ARG A 636 -9.29 -28.59 -5.26
N ALA A 637 -9.19 -28.00 -4.08
CA ALA A 637 -8.80 -26.59 -3.96
C ALA A 637 -7.37 -26.36 -4.49
N GLN A 638 -6.43 -27.29 -4.26
CA GLN A 638 -5.09 -27.22 -4.86
C GLN A 638 -5.15 -27.30 -6.39
N ILE A 639 -5.96 -28.19 -6.94
CA ILE A 639 -6.15 -28.28 -8.40
C ILE A 639 -6.72 -26.98 -8.97
N LEU A 640 -7.68 -26.35 -8.28
CA LEU A 640 -8.20 -25.03 -8.68
C LEU A 640 -7.10 -23.96 -8.67
N ALA A 641 -6.26 -23.92 -7.64
CA ALA A 641 -5.15 -22.97 -7.54
C ALA A 641 -4.14 -23.15 -8.69
N ASP A 642 -3.68 -24.36 -8.91
CA ASP A 642 -2.66 -24.69 -9.93
C ASP A 642 -3.16 -24.44 -11.36
N THR A 643 -4.43 -24.81 -11.62
CA THR A 643 -5.05 -24.58 -12.93
C THR A 643 -5.33 -23.11 -13.19
N LEU A 644 -5.67 -22.34 -12.16
CA LEU A 644 -5.87 -20.89 -12.26
C LEU A 644 -4.55 -20.16 -12.55
N ASP A 645 -3.43 -20.56 -11.92
CA ASP A 645 -2.12 -19.97 -12.23
C ASP A 645 -1.69 -20.28 -13.68
N ARG A 646 -1.91 -21.51 -14.18
CA ARG A 646 -1.65 -21.85 -15.59
C ARG A 646 -2.56 -21.09 -16.55
N ALA A 647 -3.84 -20.92 -16.21
CA ALA A 647 -4.78 -20.11 -17.00
C ALA A 647 -4.36 -18.63 -17.03
N THR A 648 -3.87 -18.12 -15.91
CA THR A 648 -3.35 -16.75 -15.82
C THR A 648 -2.07 -16.57 -16.64
N ALA A 649 -1.21 -17.60 -16.71
CA ALA A 649 -0.05 -17.57 -17.61
C ALA A 649 -0.48 -17.51 -19.09
N THR A 650 -1.48 -18.29 -19.49
CA THR A 650 -2.05 -18.22 -20.84
C THR A 650 -2.69 -16.84 -21.09
N PHE A 651 -3.45 -16.33 -20.15
CA PHE A 651 -4.08 -15.01 -20.21
C PHE A 651 -3.05 -13.89 -20.46
N LEU A 652 -1.91 -13.92 -19.77
CA LEU A 652 -0.81 -12.97 -19.96
C LEU A 652 -0.16 -13.12 -21.34
N ASN A 653 0.16 -14.33 -21.74
CA ASN A 653 0.83 -14.60 -23.02
C ASN A 653 -0.04 -14.25 -24.24
N GLU A 654 -1.36 -14.38 -24.11
CA GLU A 654 -2.34 -14.04 -25.14
C GLU A 654 -2.82 -12.57 -25.09
N ASP A 655 -2.22 -11.75 -24.21
CA ASP A 655 -2.50 -10.32 -24.04
C ASP A 655 -4.00 -10.02 -23.83
N LYS A 656 -4.63 -10.68 -22.86
CA LYS A 656 -6.06 -10.57 -22.58
C LYS A 656 -6.40 -9.54 -21.48
N SER A 657 -5.43 -8.75 -21.01
CA SER A 657 -5.70 -7.60 -20.11
C SER A 657 -6.53 -6.51 -20.80
N PRO A 658 -7.27 -5.70 -20.02
CA PRO A 658 -8.10 -4.64 -20.58
C PRO A 658 -7.29 -3.62 -21.38
N THR A 659 -7.76 -3.29 -22.58
CA THR A 659 -7.16 -2.27 -23.44
C THR A 659 -7.58 -0.86 -23.01
N ARG A 660 -7.02 0.17 -23.67
CA ARG A 660 -7.27 1.57 -23.27
C ARG A 660 -8.53 2.18 -23.88
N ARG A 661 -9.10 1.59 -24.93
CA ARG A 661 -10.13 2.21 -25.77
C ARG A 661 -11.30 1.27 -26.05
N VAL A 662 -12.46 1.87 -26.20
CA VAL A 662 -13.68 1.21 -26.72
C VAL A 662 -13.37 0.46 -28.02
N GLY A 663 -14.00 -0.68 -28.22
CA GLY A 663 -13.79 -1.60 -29.34
C GLY A 663 -12.70 -2.66 -29.08
N GLY A 664 -12.06 -2.62 -27.91
CA GLY A 664 -11.09 -3.63 -27.46
C GLY A 664 -11.61 -4.45 -26.28
N ILE A 665 -10.73 -5.32 -25.76
CA ILE A 665 -10.99 -6.10 -24.53
C ILE A 665 -11.11 -5.11 -23.35
N ASP A 666 -12.22 -5.18 -22.62
CA ASP A 666 -12.41 -4.51 -21.35
C ASP A 666 -12.36 -5.55 -20.19
N ASN A 667 -12.65 -5.13 -18.97
CA ASN A 667 -12.66 -6.00 -17.78
C ASN A 667 -13.55 -7.24 -17.97
N ARG A 668 -14.74 -7.10 -18.59
CA ARG A 668 -15.68 -8.21 -18.88
C ARG A 668 -15.05 -9.22 -19.83
N GLY A 669 -14.43 -8.75 -20.89
CA GLY A 669 -13.73 -9.59 -21.86
C GLY A 669 -12.54 -10.31 -21.24
N SER A 670 -11.79 -9.63 -20.37
CA SER A 670 -10.72 -10.25 -19.59
C SER A 670 -11.21 -11.38 -18.69
N HIS A 671 -12.32 -11.18 -17.99
CA HIS A 671 -12.94 -12.23 -17.16
C HIS A 671 -13.45 -13.41 -17.99
N PHE A 672 -14.01 -13.14 -19.16
CA PHE A 672 -14.39 -14.22 -20.09
C PHE A 672 -13.20 -15.06 -20.50
N TYR A 673 -12.10 -14.43 -20.94
CA TYR A 673 -10.90 -15.18 -21.36
C TYR A 673 -10.27 -15.95 -20.22
N LEU A 674 -10.20 -15.37 -19.01
CA LEU A 674 -9.74 -16.14 -17.85
C LEU A 674 -10.65 -17.34 -17.56
N SER A 675 -11.97 -17.16 -17.61
CA SER A 675 -12.94 -18.24 -17.42
C SER A 675 -12.74 -19.36 -18.44
N LEU A 676 -12.57 -19.03 -19.71
CA LEU A 676 -12.29 -19.97 -20.79
C LEU A 676 -10.98 -20.73 -20.54
N TYR A 677 -9.89 -20.03 -20.29
CA TYR A 677 -8.58 -20.68 -20.09
C TYR A 677 -8.55 -21.52 -18.82
N TRP A 678 -9.20 -21.08 -17.75
CA TRP A 678 -9.30 -21.87 -16.52
C TRP A 678 -10.12 -23.13 -16.71
N ALA A 679 -11.26 -23.09 -17.42
CA ALA A 679 -12.02 -24.27 -17.80
C ALA A 679 -11.19 -25.25 -18.63
N GLN A 680 -10.41 -24.75 -19.60
CA GLN A 680 -9.53 -25.56 -20.42
C GLN A 680 -8.42 -26.24 -19.60
N GLU A 681 -7.80 -25.53 -18.66
CA GLU A 681 -6.78 -26.12 -17.79
C GLU A 681 -7.36 -27.16 -16.82
N LEU A 682 -8.55 -26.91 -16.27
CA LEU A 682 -9.29 -27.87 -15.45
C LEU A 682 -9.69 -29.12 -16.22
N ALA A 683 -10.12 -28.97 -17.47
CA ALA A 683 -10.49 -30.11 -18.32
C ALA A 683 -9.28 -30.98 -18.74
N LYS A 684 -8.09 -30.40 -18.81
CA LYS A 684 -6.83 -31.11 -19.21
C LYS A 684 -6.13 -31.80 -18.04
N GLN A 685 -6.39 -31.41 -16.79
CA GLN A 685 -5.68 -31.97 -15.64
C GLN A 685 -6.05 -33.46 -15.44
N THR A 686 -5.13 -34.23 -14.83
CA THR A 686 -5.25 -35.69 -14.65
C THR A 686 -5.32 -36.11 -13.18
N ASP A 687 -5.21 -35.16 -12.25
CA ASP A 687 -5.14 -35.43 -10.81
C ASP A 687 -6.51 -35.80 -10.23
N ASP A 688 -7.60 -35.20 -10.77
CA ASP A 688 -8.99 -35.56 -10.49
C ASP A 688 -9.79 -35.65 -11.79
N THR A 689 -9.96 -36.90 -12.30
CA THR A 689 -10.65 -37.15 -13.57
C THR A 689 -12.14 -36.83 -13.52
N ASP A 690 -12.77 -36.85 -12.35
CA ASP A 690 -14.20 -36.54 -12.21
C ASP A 690 -14.41 -35.03 -12.25
N LEU A 691 -13.53 -34.23 -11.62
CA LEU A 691 -13.50 -32.78 -11.75
C LEU A 691 -13.23 -32.38 -13.22
N ALA A 692 -12.27 -33.02 -13.89
CA ALA A 692 -11.99 -32.75 -15.30
C ALA A 692 -13.22 -32.97 -16.18
N LYS A 693 -13.94 -34.11 -16.02
CA LYS A 693 -15.16 -34.43 -16.77
C LYS A 693 -16.27 -33.41 -16.48
N ALA A 694 -16.44 -32.98 -15.22
CA ALA A 694 -17.48 -32.00 -14.85
C ALA A 694 -17.29 -30.66 -15.59
N ILE A 695 -16.07 -30.26 -15.85
CA ILE A 695 -15.73 -28.96 -16.50
C ILE A 695 -15.61 -29.08 -18.02
N THR A 696 -15.40 -30.28 -18.59
CA THR A 696 -15.12 -30.46 -20.03
C THR A 696 -16.23 -29.84 -20.91
N SER A 697 -17.50 -30.07 -20.59
CA SER A 697 -18.61 -29.52 -21.35
C SER A 697 -18.65 -27.98 -21.33
N LEU A 698 -18.31 -27.38 -20.19
CA LEU A 698 -18.20 -25.92 -20.08
C LEU A 698 -17.06 -25.39 -20.95
N ALA A 699 -15.88 -26.01 -20.87
CA ALA A 699 -14.70 -25.64 -21.67
C ALA A 699 -15.00 -25.68 -23.17
N GLU A 700 -15.65 -26.76 -23.65
CA GLU A 700 -16.06 -26.89 -25.04
C GLU A 700 -17.10 -25.84 -25.44
N THR A 701 -18.09 -25.56 -24.57
CA THR A 701 -19.13 -24.57 -24.82
C THR A 701 -18.56 -23.17 -24.91
N LEU A 702 -17.67 -22.78 -23.98
CA LEU A 702 -17.03 -21.47 -23.99
C LEU A 702 -16.12 -21.31 -25.23
N ALA A 703 -15.32 -22.32 -25.58
CA ALA A 703 -14.47 -22.28 -26.74
C ALA A 703 -15.27 -22.25 -28.07
N GLY A 704 -16.35 -23.03 -28.14
CA GLY A 704 -17.21 -23.06 -29.33
C GLY A 704 -18.01 -21.77 -29.57
N ASN A 705 -18.23 -20.98 -28.53
CA ASN A 705 -18.95 -19.72 -28.60
C ASN A 705 -18.07 -18.49 -28.37
N GLU A 706 -16.75 -18.61 -28.39
CA GLU A 706 -15.82 -17.52 -28.09
C GLU A 706 -16.16 -16.26 -28.86
N GLN A 707 -16.29 -16.33 -30.19
CA GLN A 707 -16.58 -15.16 -31.03
C GLN A 707 -17.94 -14.55 -30.71
N THR A 708 -18.98 -15.38 -30.48
CA THR A 708 -20.32 -14.89 -30.12
C THR A 708 -20.29 -14.12 -28.80
N ILE A 709 -19.61 -14.65 -27.80
CA ILE A 709 -19.48 -14.01 -26.48
C ILE A 709 -18.72 -12.69 -26.61
N VAL A 710 -17.61 -12.68 -27.35
CA VAL A 710 -16.83 -11.46 -27.58
C VAL A 710 -17.67 -10.41 -28.31
N ASP A 711 -18.43 -10.79 -29.33
CA ASP A 711 -19.31 -9.86 -30.06
C ASP A 711 -20.41 -9.29 -29.14
N GLU A 712 -21.02 -10.13 -28.28
CA GLU A 712 -22.00 -9.67 -27.28
C GLU A 712 -21.39 -8.67 -26.29
N LEU A 713 -20.15 -8.88 -25.85
CA LEU A 713 -19.45 -7.97 -24.93
C LEU A 713 -19.03 -6.66 -25.59
N LEU A 714 -18.64 -6.70 -26.87
CA LEU A 714 -18.28 -5.52 -27.64
C LEU A 714 -19.51 -4.68 -28.01
N ALA A 715 -20.64 -5.33 -28.28
CA ALA A 715 -21.86 -4.67 -28.76
C ALA A 715 -22.43 -3.62 -27.78
N VAL A 716 -22.12 -3.72 -26.50
CA VAL A 716 -22.61 -2.77 -25.48
C VAL A 716 -21.68 -1.60 -25.22
N GLN A 717 -20.48 -1.61 -25.81
CA GLN A 717 -19.47 -0.56 -25.62
C GLN A 717 -19.79 0.68 -26.47
N GLY A 718 -19.42 1.86 -25.96
CA GLY A 718 -19.54 3.14 -26.65
C GLY A 718 -20.70 4.01 -26.19
N ASP A 719 -21.79 3.42 -25.70
CA ASP A 719 -22.96 4.13 -25.19
C ASP A 719 -22.84 4.38 -23.66
N PRO A 720 -23.40 5.48 -23.14
CA PRO A 720 -23.39 5.73 -21.70
C PRO A 720 -24.11 4.63 -20.90
N ALA A 721 -23.59 4.31 -19.72
CA ALA A 721 -24.18 3.35 -18.79
C ALA A 721 -24.70 4.06 -17.53
N ASP A 722 -25.89 3.67 -17.05
CA ASP A 722 -26.48 4.18 -15.82
C ASP A 722 -26.34 3.15 -14.68
N LEU A 723 -25.51 3.46 -13.70
CA LEU A 723 -25.28 2.62 -12.52
C LEU A 723 -26.31 2.88 -11.39
N GLY A 724 -27.08 3.97 -11.44
CA GLY A 724 -28.03 4.34 -10.39
C GLY A 724 -27.42 4.99 -9.15
N GLY A 725 -26.11 4.97 -8.98
CA GLY A 725 -25.32 5.58 -7.89
C GLY A 725 -23.83 5.40 -8.13
N TYR A 726 -23.03 6.16 -7.41
CA TYR A 726 -21.56 6.03 -7.43
C TYR A 726 -21.03 5.24 -6.23
N TYR A 727 -21.41 5.63 -5.02
CA TYR A 727 -21.03 4.95 -3.78
C TYR A 727 -21.91 3.74 -3.47
N GLN A 728 -23.17 3.78 -3.90
CA GLN A 728 -24.13 2.70 -3.77
C GLN A 728 -24.84 2.47 -5.13
N PRO A 729 -24.18 1.79 -6.08
CA PRO A 729 -24.78 1.43 -7.35
C PRO A 729 -26.02 0.54 -7.17
N ASP A 730 -27.00 0.68 -8.07
CA ASP A 730 -28.12 -0.27 -8.13
C ASP A 730 -27.62 -1.66 -8.56
N PRO A 731 -27.81 -2.71 -7.74
CA PRO A 731 -27.24 -4.04 -8.03
C PRO A 731 -27.75 -4.65 -9.32
N ALA A 732 -29.03 -4.41 -9.69
CA ALA A 732 -29.62 -4.96 -10.91
C ALA A 732 -29.05 -4.27 -12.15
N LYS A 733 -28.88 -2.94 -12.11
CA LYS A 733 -28.25 -2.18 -13.19
C LYS A 733 -26.77 -2.57 -13.34
N ALA A 734 -26.02 -2.62 -12.24
CA ALA A 734 -24.62 -3.01 -12.26
C ALA A 734 -24.41 -4.42 -12.82
N ALA A 735 -25.25 -5.40 -12.40
CA ALA A 735 -25.20 -6.76 -12.93
C ALA A 735 -25.53 -6.80 -14.43
N ALA A 736 -26.54 -6.06 -14.89
CA ALA A 736 -26.90 -6.02 -16.32
C ALA A 736 -25.76 -5.40 -17.17
N ILE A 737 -25.11 -4.35 -16.68
CA ILE A 737 -23.98 -3.70 -17.36
C ILE A 737 -22.75 -4.62 -17.40
N MET A 738 -22.45 -5.30 -16.29
CA MET A 738 -21.24 -6.10 -16.17
C MET A 738 -21.38 -7.54 -16.67
N ARG A 739 -22.59 -8.00 -16.96
CA ARG A 739 -22.88 -9.34 -17.48
C ARG A 739 -23.79 -9.34 -18.72
N PRO A 740 -23.44 -8.58 -19.78
CA PRO A 740 -24.32 -8.41 -20.94
C PRO A 740 -24.37 -9.63 -21.87
N SER A 741 -23.36 -10.54 -21.83
CA SER A 741 -23.35 -11.73 -22.68
C SER A 741 -24.29 -12.81 -22.14
N LYS A 742 -25.43 -12.99 -22.82
CA LYS A 742 -26.35 -14.07 -22.50
C LYS A 742 -25.72 -15.44 -22.72
N THR A 743 -24.99 -15.62 -23.79
CA THR A 743 -24.32 -16.87 -24.15
C THR A 743 -23.35 -17.31 -23.05
N TRP A 744 -22.57 -16.40 -22.50
CA TRP A 744 -21.64 -16.71 -21.39
C TRP A 744 -22.38 -17.00 -20.09
N ASN A 745 -23.42 -16.22 -19.76
CA ASN A 745 -24.24 -16.44 -18.57
C ASN A 745 -24.92 -17.82 -18.58
N ASP A 746 -25.47 -18.22 -19.73
CA ASP A 746 -26.15 -19.53 -19.90
C ASP A 746 -25.13 -20.69 -19.79
N ALA A 747 -23.92 -20.52 -20.33
CA ALA A 747 -22.86 -21.50 -20.21
C ALA A 747 -22.41 -21.70 -18.74
N LEU A 748 -22.22 -20.63 -17.98
CA LEU A 748 -21.90 -20.72 -16.55
C LEU A 748 -23.04 -21.36 -15.73
N ALA A 749 -24.29 -21.03 -16.02
CA ALA A 749 -25.43 -21.60 -15.33
C ALA A 749 -25.58 -23.12 -15.58
N SER A 750 -25.04 -23.66 -16.65
CA SER A 750 -25.07 -25.10 -16.92
C SER A 750 -24.15 -25.94 -16.03
N LEU A 751 -23.23 -25.29 -15.30
CA LEU A 751 -22.31 -25.93 -14.36
C LEU A 751 -22.90 -26.07 -12.95
N SER A 752 -23.97 -25.32 -12.66
CA SER A 752 -24.62 -25.22 -11.32
C SER A 752 -25.55 -26.39 -11.03
#